data_68a3eb1ed8f6c2443e0346d5cfb3e977
#
_entry.id   68a3eb1ed8f6c2443e0346d5cfb3e977
#
_cell.length_a   1.000
_cell.length_b   1.000
_cell.length_c   1.000
_cell.angle_alpha   90.00
_cell.angle_beta   90.00
_cell.angle_gamma   90.00
#
_symmetry.space_group_name_H-M   'P 1'
#
loop_
_entity.id
_entity.type
_entity.pdbx_description
1 polymer ?
#
loop_
_entity_poly.entity_id
_entity_poly.type
_entity_poly.pdbx_seq_one_letter_code
_entity_poly.pdbx_strand_id
1 'polypeptide(L)'
;MQEHSISLSGKDTRTRYNLGLTYLDNPGMIVRSGMKRYSINLKLISDVTNWLQVGAQVWGSHSDKDRNNVDALSSWDFLKTVPGIYPYYDGKYGGIETSMEDGAAHNPLLFLNGQGDSYKKTTHAYSTAYAQIKFLKDFTFKTNFGYDYYNTRHKLTEGSNESFSFSRNEVVSSATSLETLAGYMYYNHYYNWKWTNTLNWNHTFAQKHDVGALVGFEEGKNSNGNTDVKKMGMIDQTISDLNTLTSAEYIKGSFTGYTYRSWFGRLNYAYDSRYLFEANARYDGSSRFSPDNRWGFFPSASAGWRISEENFAKNSFLNAFDNLKLRVSYGKLGNSSVDNYAYQSWYETGYTIMGGKKVPRFYLLNLPNMDVTWETTKTFNLGLDFATLNGRLSGVLDYYDKRTTGILYRPTIGLVFGDKQAPLQNLASVSNQGFEATLRWEDKVGKVTYGVAVNGSWNKNRVTKYKGKLVQGWGANPNDPDAYYSNLGEVSSGGNQRLLEGHMMNEFYVYPIYSGKGNYYDASGAVDPNGGPKDGMIRTEKDLKWVQDMIAAGYSFEPQHNVSKNAIWYGEYIYADTNGDKVYGGNYDQKFTGKSMVPKFNFGIQMHAEWNGFDLSMNWGGATGFSTYWREIGQNSTNVVFGLSVPQWIASDHYFYDPENPTDPRTNLTSKNPRMSLENPSMSDALDNTFHLYNCDFIKLRNLTIGYTLPKNISKRIYAENLRIYFSGENLWTITDFPGLDPETRSGEGYATMRQISFGLNVTF
;
A
#
# COMPACT_ATOMS: atom_id res chain seq x y z
N MET A 1 0.30 -12.09 22.80
CA MET A 1 -1.02 -12.16 22.11
C MET A 1 -1.74 -13.41 22.53
N GLN A 2 -3.06 -13.35 22.75
CA GLN A 2 -3.92 -14.51 23.00
C GLN A 2 -5.21 -14.36 22.21
N GLU A 3 -5.70 -15.48 21.67
CA GLU A 3 -6.99 -15.56 20.96
C GLU A 3 -7.77 -16.78 21.44
N HIS A 4 -9.03 -16.57 21.74
CA HIS A 4 -9.97 -17.61 22.19
C HIS A 4 -11.20 -17.58 21.30
N SER A 5 -11.55 -18.71 20.71
CA SER A 5 -12.71 -18.84 19.84
C SER A 5 -13.58 -20.03 20.28
N ILE A 6 -14.87 -19.80 20.33
CA ILE A 6 -15.88 -20.84 20.57
C ILE A 6 -16.84 -20.81 19.39
N SER A 7 -17.11 -21.96 18.81
CA SER A 7 -18.11 -22.12 17.75
C SER A 7 -19.09 -23.18 18.08
N LEU A 8 -20.37 -22.90 17.84
CA LEU A 8 -21.49 -23.83 17.96
C LEU A 8 -22.20 -23.92 16.62
N SER A 9 -22.28 -25.09 16.06
CA SER A 9 -23.01 -25.32 14.82
C SER A 9 -23.97 -26.52 14.97
N GLY A 10 -25.11 -26.38 14.34
CA GLY A 10 -26.08 -27.45 14.35
C GLY A 10 -27.02 -27.42 13.16
N LYS A 11 -27.66 -28.53 12.93
CA LYS A 11 -28.65 -28.73 11.85
C LYS A 11 -29.80 -29.55 12.37
N ASP A 12 -31.00 -29.03 12.17
CA ASP A 12 -32.25 -29.80 12.24
C ASP A 12 -32.73 -30.08 10.81
N THR A 13 -33.87 -30.76 10.66
CA THR A 13 -34.47 -31.11 9.37
C THR A 13 -34.62 -29.90 8.42
N ARG A 14 -34.91 -28.73 8.95
CA ARG A 14 -35.17 -27.50 8.18
C ARG A 14 -34.22 -26.36 8.45
N THR A 15 -33.57 -26.32 9.61
CA THR A 15 -32.79 -25.17 10.04
C THR A 15 -31.34 -25.54 10.30
N ARG A 16 -30.44 -24.70 9.80
CA ARG A 16 -28.98 -24.75 10.01
C ARG A 16 -28.56 -23.48 10.71
N TYR A 17 -27.75 -23.60 11.74
CA TYR A 17 -27.21 -22.47 12.44
C TYR A 17 -25.71 -22.64 12.71
N ASN A 18 -25.05 -21.51 12.80
CA ASN A 18 -23.66 -21.40 13.24
C ASN A 18 -23.53 -20.15 14.09
N LEU A 19 -22.96 -20.28 15.28
CA LEU A 19 -22.62 -19.18 16.17
C LEU A 19 -21.13 -19.29 16.48
N GLY A 20 -20.38 -18.24 16.21
CA GLY A 20 -18.97 -18.07 16.57
C GLY A 20 -18.78 -16.87 17.48
N LEU A 21 -18.00 -17.04 18.54
CA LEU A 21 -17.58 -15.98 19.45
C LEU A 21 -16.06 -15.99 19.51
N THR A 22 -15.41 -14.83 19.35
CA THR A 22 -13.96 -14.71 19.40
C THR A 22 -13.56 -13.54 20.30
N TYR A 23 -12.60 -13.79 21.15
CA TYR A 23 -11.87 -12.76 21.94
C TYR A 23 -10.42 -12.76 21.50
N LEU A 24 -9.89 -11.57 21.20
CA LEU A 24 -8.48 -11.32 20.85
C LEU A 24 -7.93 -10.28 21.82
N ASP A 25 -6.76 -10.57 22.40
CA ASP A 25 -5.93 -9.61 23.13
C ASP A 25 -4.54 -9.60 22.47
N ASN A 26 -4.21 -8.51 21.80
CA ASN A 26 -2.98 -8.33 21.06
C ASN A 26 -2.21 -7.11 21.57
N PRO A 27 -1.30 -7.30 22.53
CA PRO A 27 -0.39 -6.23 22.94
C PRO A 27 0.52 -5.88 21.77
N GLY A 28 0.72 -4.60 21.51
CA GLY A 28 1.65 -4.12 20.50
C GLY A 28 3.12 -4.23 20.96
N MET A 29 4.07 -4.06 20.03
CA MET A 29 5.50 -4.01 20.35
C MET A 29 5.89 -2.69 21.03
N ILE A 30 5.20 -1.61 20.69
CA ILE A 30 5.44 -0.28 21.26
C ILE A 30 4.50 -0.09 22.43
N VAL A 31 4.97 0.58 23.47
CA VAL A 31 4.19 0.91 24.67
C VAL A 31 2.88 1.59 24.28
N ARG A 32 1.75 1.16 24.87
CA ARG A 32 0.40 1.71 24.64
C ARG A 32 -0.09 1.56 23.19
N SER A 33 0.27 0.47 22.49
CA SER A 33 -0.20 0.18 21.13
C SER A 33 -1.04 -1.11 21.05
N GLY A 34 -1.55 -1.61 22.14
CA GLY A 34 -2.34 -2.84 22.22
C GLY A 34 -3.75 -2.72 21.64
N MET A 35 -4.37 -3.88 21.39
CA MET A 35 -5.74 -3.99 20.93
C MET A 35 -6.45 -5.17 21.57
N LYS A 36 -7.66 -4.93 22.07
CA LYS A 36 -8.62 -5.98 22.46
C LYS A 36 -9.78 -5.98 21.49
N ARG A 37 -10.23 -7.16 21.05
CA ARG A 37 -11.36 -7.28 20.14
C ARG A 37 -12.28 -8.43 20.55
N TYR A 38 -13.57 -8.15 20.58
CA TYR A 38 -14.66 -9.09 20.75
C TYR A 38 -15.40 -9.20 19.42
N SER A 39 -15.66 -10.43 18.96
CA SER A 39 -16.37 -10.65 17.70
C SER A 39 -17.46 -11.71 17.87
N ILE A 40 -18.55 -11.49 17.15
CA ILE A 40 -19.66 -12.44 17.05
C ILE A 40 -19.95 -12.71 15.57
N ASN A 41 -20.20 -13.96 15.23
CA ASN A 41 -20.68 -14.36 13.91
C ASN A 41 -21.87 -15.32 14.11
N LEU A 42 -23.06 -14.90 13.66
CA LEU A 42 -24.28 -15.70 13.69
C LEU A 42 -24.76 -15.90 12.27
N LYS A 43 -25.00 -17.14 11.87
CA LYS A 43 -25.62 -17.49 10.60
C LYS A 43 -26.78 -18.45 10.84
N LEU A 44 -27.92 -18.10 10.28
CA LEU A 44 -29.14 -18.88 10.35
C LEU A 44 -29.70 -19.07 8.93
N ILE A 45 -30.01 -20.32 8.56
CA ILE A 45 -30.67 -20.63 7.29
C ILE A 45 -31.79 -21.63 7.61
N SER A 46 -33.01 -21.30 7.17
CA SER A 46 -34.18 -22.16 7.39
C SER A 46 -34.96 -22.39 6.09
N ASP A 47 -35.15 -23.64 5.77
CA ASP A 47 -36.08 -24.12 4.72
C ASP A 47 -37.50 -24.16 5.31
N VAL A 48 -38.17 -22.96 5.31
CA VAL A 48 -39.52 -22.81 5.92
C VAL A 48 -40.51 -23.74 5.26
N THR A 49 -40.43 -23.84 3.94
CA THR A 49 -41.16 -24.76 3.10
C THR A 49 -40.27 -25.32 2.01
N ASN A 50 -40.75 -26.27 1.18
CA ASN A 50 -39.99 -26.76 0.02
C ASN A 50 -39.71 -25.67 -1.04
N TRP A 51 -40.46 -24.58 -1.04
CA TRP A 51 -40.36 -23.51 -1.98
C TRP A 51 -39.84 -22.20 -1.37
N LEU A 52 -39.80 -22.08 -0.03
CA LEU A 52 -39.35 -20.85 0.67
C LEU A 52 -38.17 -21.16 1.60
N GLN A 53 -37.04 -20.56 1.34
CA GLN A 53 -35.90 -20.49 2.23
C GLN A 53 -35.67 -19.06 2.70
N VAL A 54 -35.42 -18.88 3.99
CA VAL A 54 -34.97 -17.62 4.59
C VAL A 54 -33.64 -17.79 5.24
N GLY A 55 -32.85 -16.74 5.23
CA GLY A 55 -31.56 -16.75 5.91
C GLY A 55 -31.20 -15.37 6.45
N ALA A 56 -30.46 -15.41 7.55
CA ALA A 56 -29.90 -14.22 8.15
C ALA A 56 -28.44 -14.50 8.57
N GLN A 57 -27.60 -13.50 8.41
CA GLN A 57 -26.24 -13.50 8.92
C GLN A 57 -25.97 -12.19 9.61
N VAL A 58 -25.40 -12.24 10.80
CA VAL A 58 -24.91 -11.09 11.54
C VAL A 58 -23.46 -11.36 11.90
N TRP A 59 -22.60 -10.46 11.51
CA TRP A 59 -21.23 -10.38 11.98
C TRP A 59 -21.05 -9.06 12.71
N GLY A 60 -20.46 -9.11 13.90
CA GLY A 60 -20.19 -7.92 14.70
C GLY A 60 -18.85 -7.99 15.38
N SER A 61 -18.20 -6.84 15.55
CA SER A 61 -17.00 -6.71 16.36
C SER A 61 -16.97 -5.40 17.13
N HIS A 62 -16.40 -5.47 18.32
CA HIS A 62 -16.02 -4.28 19.09
C HIS A 62 -14.54 -4.39 19.39
N SER A 63 -13.78 -3.37 18.98
CA SER A 63 -12.35 -3.27 19.27
C SER A 63 -12.05 -2.04 20.11
N ASP A 64 -11.21 -2.24 21.12
CA ASP A 64 -10.62 -1.18 21.94
C ASP A 64 -9.12 -1.20 21.70
N LYS A 65 -8.59 -0.10 21.12
CA LYS A 65 -7.17 0.09 20.91
C LYS A 65 -6.66 1.16 21.84
N ASP A 66 -5.66 0.81 22.61
CA ASP A 66 -4.81 1.82 23.23
C ASP A 66 -4.18 2.63 22.08
N ARG A 67 -4.22 3.92 22.18
CA ARG A 67 -3.60 4.76 21.18
C ARG A 67 -2.61 5.69 21.84
N ASN A 68 -1.34 5.34 21.71
CA ASN A 68 -0.29 6.32 21.74
C ASN A 68 -0.23 7.00 20.37
N ASN A 69 0.48 8.09 20.26
CA ASN A 69 0.73 8.74 18.98
C ASN A 69 1.84 7.98 18.22
N VAL A 70 1.64 6.64 18.01
CA VAL A 70 2.60 5.81 17.24
C VAL A 70 2.75 6.32 15.82
N ASP A 71 1.69 6.93 15.28
CA ASP A 71 1.76 7.59 13.95
C ASP A 71 2.71 8.80 13.97
N ALA A 72 3.11 9.28 15.16
CA ALA A 72 4.11 10.33 15.36
C ALA A 72 5.53 9.80 15.58
N LEU A 73 5.72 8.49 15.70
CA LEU A 73 7.06 7.88 15.62
C LEU A 73 7.47 7.84 14.14
N SER A 74 7.87 8.98 13.66
CA SER A 74 8.47 9.14 12.34
C SER A 74 9.93 8.66 12.36
N SER A 75 10.54 8.54 11.20
CA SER A 75 11.99 8.38 11.06
C SER A 75 12.80 9.31 11.92
N TRP A 76 12.36 10.55 11.99
CA TRP A 76 12.98 11.59 12.80
C TRP A 76 13.04 11.23 14.28
N ASP A 77 12.03 10.55 14.83
CA ASP A 77 12.01 10.18 16.23
C ASP A 77 13.02 9.08 16.56
N PHE A 78 13.25 8.15 15.64
CA PHE A 78 14.31 7.14 15.78
C PHE A 78 15.70 7.75 15.62
N LEU A 79 15.90 8.65 14.68
CA LEU A 79 17.18 9.31 14.43
C LEU A 79 17.55 10.29 15.54
N LYS A 80 16.57 10.87 16.21
CA LYS A 80 16.76 11.77 17.35
C LYS A 80 17.14 11.07 18.66
N THR A 81 17.01 9.74 18.70
CA THR A 81 17.43 8.94 19.86
C THR A 81 18.93 8.71 19.79
N VAL A 82 19.69 9.44 20.59
CA VAL A 82 21.15 9.30 20.66
C VAL A 82 21.57 8.48 21.88
N PRO A 83 22.72 7.77 21.85
CA PRO A 83 23.15 6.88 22.91
C PRO A 83 23.30 7.54 24.28
N GLY A 84 23.58 8.83 24.34
CA GLY A 84 23.71 9.61 25.59
C GLY A 84 22.42 9.78 26.34
N ILE A 85 21.26 9.72 25.69
CA ILE A 85 19.96 9.92 26.32
C ILE A 85 19.49 8.65 27.02
N TYR A 86 19.52 8.65 28.35
CA TYR A 86 19.01 7.53 29.13
C TYR A 86 17.47 7.49 29.10
N PRO A 87 16.84 6.36 28.74
CA PRO A 87 15.40 6.34 28.50
C PRO A 87 14.55 6.76 29.68
N TYR A 88 14.78 6.17 30.88
CA TYR A 88 14.02 6.45 32.11
C TYR A 88 14.77 5.92 33.31
N TYR A 89 14.95 6.75 34.33
CA TYR A 89 15.60 6.37 35.58
C TYR A 89 15.08 7.23 36.72
N ASP A 90 14.85 6.62 37.88
CA ASP A 90 14.42 7.27 39.13
C ASP A 90 13.26 8.27 38.95
N GLY A 91 12.22 7.84 38.24
CA GLY A 91 11.03 8.66 38.00
C GLY A 91 11.17 9.75 36.93
N LYS A 92 12.34 9.84 36.24
CA LYS A 92 12.65 10.91 35.29
C LYS A 92 12.96 10.35 33.89
N TYR A 93 12.57 11.08 32.87
CA TYR A 93 12.92 10.80 31.46
C TYR A 93 14.22 11.50 31.13
N GLY A 94 15.18 10.77 30.55
CA GLY A 94 16.44 11.35 30.11
C GLY A 94 16.26 12.35 28.99
N GLY A 95 17.08 13.38 28.98
CA GLY A 95 17.24 14.38 27.93
C GLY A 95 18.69 14.44 27.45
N ILE A 96 19.03 15.48 26.70
CA ILE A 96 20.41 15.70 26.20
C ILE A 96 21.39 15.85 27.39
N GLU A 97 22.53 15.18 27.29
CA GLU A 97 23.54 15.17 28.33
C GLU A 97 24.67 16.18 28.13
N THR A 98 24.96 16.52 26.87
CA THR A 98 26.04 17.47 26.56
C THR A 98 25.54 18.55 25.58
N SER A 99 26.24 19.67 25.53
CA SER A 99 25.98 20.75 24.56
C SER A 99 26.36 20.36 23.12
N MET A 100 27.03 19.22 22.93
CA MET A 100 27.35 18.69 21.59
C MET A 100 26.19 17.87 20.99
N GLU A 101 25.23 17.48 21.82
CA GLU A 101 24.00 16.86 21.34
C GLU A 101 23.05 17.97 20.90
N ASP A 102 22.48 17.82 19.70
CA ASP A 102 21.51 18.78 19.19
C ASP A 102 20.25 18.81 20.07
N GLY A 103 19.70 20.00 20.28
CA GLY A 103 18.42 20.17 20.96
C GLY A 103 17.23 19.47 20.27
N ALA A 104 17.41 19.01 19.03
CA ALA A 104 16.47 18.14 18.32
C ALA A 104 16.50 16.68 18.82
N ALA A 105 17.61 16.25 19.45
CA ALA A 105 17.70 14.92 20.05
C ALA A 105 16.71 14.78 21.21
N HIS A 106 15.94 13.70 21.24
CA HIS A 106 14.92 13.51 22.26
C HIS A 106 14.71 12.05 22.63
N ASN A 107 14.02 11.87 23.74
CA ASN A 107 13.66 10.56 24.27
C ASN A 107 12.28 10.13 23.76
N PRO A 108 12.17 9.07 22.93
CA PRO A 108 10.88 8.59 22.43
C PRO A 108 9.90 8.21 23.55
N LEU A 109 10.37 7.70 24.67
CA LEU A 109 9.51 7.33 25.81
C LEU A 109 8.83 8.54 26.45
N LEU A 110 9.45 9.72 26.38
CA LEU A 110 8.86 10.97 26.86
C LEU A 110 7.56 11.29 26.11
N PHE A 111 7.53 11.10 24.79
CA PHE A 111 6.34 11.30 23.97
C PHE A 111 5.31 10.20 24.17
N LEU A 112 5.74 8.94 24.20
CA LEU A 112 4.83 7.79 24.34
C LEU A 112 4.11 7.76 25.68
N ASN A 113 4.80 8.11 26.76
CA ASN A 113 4.26 8.10 28.11
C ASN A 113 3.68 9.44 28.55
N GLY A 114 4.05 10.55 27.88
CA GLY A 114 3.50 11.86 28.13
C GLY A 114 2.04 12.03 27.73
N GLN A 115 1.50 11.15 26.91
CA GLN A 115 0.10 11.23 26.48
C GLN A 115 -0.85 10.77 27.57
N GLY A 116 -1.93 11.52 27.76
CA GLY A 116 -3.01 11.17 28.69
C GLY A 116 -3.85 9.97 28.18
N ASP A 117 -5.08 9.86 28.67
CA ASP A 117 -6.03 8.80 28.32
C ASP A 117 -6.45 8.88 26.85
N SER A 118 -5.78 8.11 26.01
CA SER A 118 -5.98 8.08 24.56
C SER A 118 -6.42 6.69 24.12
N TYR A 119 -7.53 6.62 23.36
CA TYR A 119 -8.07 5.36 22.87
C TYR A 119 -8.77 5.51 21.50
N LYS A 120 -8.90 4.40 20.79
CA LYS A 120 -9.75 4.29 19.59
C LYS A 120 -10.67 3.08 19.75
N LYS A 121 -11.95 3.34 20.05
CA LYS A 121 -13.00 2.32 20.14
C LYS A 121 -13.76 2.25 18.83
N THR A 122 -13.88 1.05 18.27
CA THR A 122 -14.56 0.83 17.01
C THR A 122 -15.58 -0.28 17.18
N THR A 123 -16.82 -0.01 16.81
CA THR A 123 -17.88 -1.01 16.65
C THR A 123 -18.21 -1.16 15.19
N HIS A 124 -18.16 -2.39 14.68
CA HIS A 124 -18.55 -2.72 13.32
C HIS A 124 -19.61 -3.82 13.38
N ALA A 125 -20.72 -3.64 12.68
CA ALA A 125 -21.79 -4.64 12.55
C ALA A 125 -22.19 -4.75 11.08
N TYR A 126 -22.10 -5.95 10.54
CA TYR A 126 -22.56 -6.27 9.20
C TYR A 126 -23.66 -7.32 9.29
N SER A 127 -24.82 -7.04 8.73
CA SER A 127 -25.96 -7.94 8.74
C SER A 127 -26.54 -8.11 7.35
N THR A 128 -26.94 -9.33 7.03
CA THR A 128 -27.72 -9.63 5.82
C THR A 128 -28.92 -10.48 6.16
N ALA A 129 -30.02 -10.22 5.47
CA ALA A 129 -31.20 -11.08 5.51
C ALA A 129 -31.69 -11.32 4.09
N TYR A 130 -32.08 -12.55 3.79
CA TYR A 130 -32.62 -12.89 2.48
C TYR A 130 -33.82 -13.80 2.57
N ALA A 131 -34.68 -13.72 1.55
CA ALA A 131 -35.69 -14.71 1.23
C ALA A 131 -35.48 -15.21 -0.19
N GLN A 132 -35.57 -16.50 -0.36
CA GLN A 132 -35.45 -17.19 -1.64
C GLN A 132 -36.68 -18.04 -1.88
N ILE A 133 -37.32 -17.80 -3.02
CA ILE A 133 -38.56 -18.45 -3.43
C ILE A 133 -38.31 -19.25 -4.70
N LYS A 134 -38.56 -20.53 -4.68
CA LYS A 134 -38.51 -21.45 -5.83
C LYS A 134 -39.91 -21.69 -6.36
N PHE A 135 -40.12 -21.52 -7.66
CA PHE A 135 -41.43 -21.69 -8.30
C PHE A 135 -41.29 -22.19 -9.74
N LEU A 136 -42.31 -22.74 -10.29
CA LEU A 136 -42.35 -23.31 -11.66
C LEU A 136 -41.13 -24.18 -11.98
N LYS A 137 -40.64 -24.95 -10.99
CA LYS A 137 -39.46 -25.84 -11.03
C LYS A 137 -38.13 -25.14 -11.34
N ASP A 138 -38.06 -24.32 -12.36
CA ASP A 138 -36.84 -23.77 -12.93
C ASP A 138 -36.54 -22.35 -12.44
N PHE A 139 -37.49 -21.67 -11.80
CA PHE A 139 -37.35 -20.29 -11.37
C PHE A 139 -36.98 -20.19 -9.89
N THR A 140 -36.05 -19.26 -9.62
CA THR A 140 -35.66 -18.87 -8.27
C THR A 140 -35.61 -17.36 -8.16
N PHE A 141 -36.53 -16.81 -7.37
CA PHE A 141 -36.47 -15.40 -6.96
C PHE A 141 -35.75 -15.28 -5.63
N LYS A 142 -34.82 -14.35 -5.53
CA LYS A 142 -34.12 -14.03 -4.27
C LYS A 142 -34.08 -12.53 -4.04
N THR A 143 -34.55 -12.12 -2.87
CA THR A 143 -34.37 -10.76 -2.34
C THR A 143 -33.41 -10.82 -1.17
N ASN A 144 -32.45 -9.93 -1.15
CA ASN A 144 -31.40 -9.84 -0.14
C ASN A 144 -31.18 -8.40 0.29
N PHE A 145 -31.27 -8.15 1.58
CA PHE A 145 -30.96 -6.86 2.18
C PHE A 145 -29.72 -6.96 3.05
N GLY A 146 -28.76 -6.08 2.82
CA GLY A 146 -27.55 -5.96 3.59
C GLY A 146 -27.45 -4.60 4.27
N TYR A 147 -26.97 -4.61 5.51
CA TYR A 147 -26.72 -3.40 6.27
C TYR A 147 -25.35 -3.49 6.93
N ASP A 148 -24.53 -2.47 6.71
CA ASP A 148 -23.18 -2.33 7.24
C ASP A 148 -23.11 -1.05 8.06
N TYR A 149 -22.77 -1.19 9.32
CA TYR A 149 -22.66 -0.11 10.28
C TYR A 149 -21.30 -0.07 10.92
N TYR A 150 -20.66 1.06 10.86
CA TYR A 150 -19.35 1.30 11.45
C TYR A 150 -19.37 2.58 12.29
N ASN A 151 -18.92 2.46 13.53
CA ASN A 151 -18.82 3.57 14.47
C ASN A 151 -17.43 3.61 15.07
N THR A 152 -16.78 4.75 15.02
CA THR A 152 -15.49 4.98 15.66
C THR A 152 -15.58 6.16 16.61
N ARG A 153 -15.12 5.94 17.82
CA ARG A 153 -14.85 6.98 18.81
C ARG A 153 -13.35 6.99 19.09
N HIS A 154 -12.71 8.10 18.79
CA HIS A 154 -11.28 8.29 19.00
C HIS A 154 -11.10 9.49 19.92
N LYS A 155 -10.43 9.25 21.06
CA LYS A 155 -9.98 10.27 21.99
C LYS A 155 -8.45 10.30 21.96
N LEU A 156 -7.89 11.49 21.88
CA LEU A 156 -6.47 11.73 22.04
C LEU A 156 -6.31 12.88 23.03
N THR A 157 -5.47 12.69 24.02
CA THR A 157 -5.14 13.70 25.02
C THR A 157 -3.64 13.91 25.00
N GLU A 158 -3.22 15.14 24.74
CA GLU A 158 -1.81 15.51 24.84
C GLU A 158 -1.40 15.53 26.30
N GLY A 159 -0.15 15.23 26.54
CA GLY A 159 0.51 15.37 27.81
C GLY A 159 1.97 15.74 27.59
N SER A 160 2.64 16.20 28.59
CA SER A 160 4.02 16.61 28.51
C SER A 160 4.75 16.21 29.79
N ASN A 161 5.99 15.75 29.61
CA ASN A 161 6.90 15.46 30.69
C ASN A 161 8.17 16.30 30.53
N GLU A 162 8.86 16.52 31.62
CA GLU A 162 10.18 17.13 31.63
C GLU A 162 11.23 16.12 31.18
N SER A 163 12.28 16.59 30.50
CA SER A 163 13.48 15.79 30.26
C SER A 163 14.62 16.28 31.19
N PHE A 164 15.42 15.32 31.63
CA PHE A 164 16.41 15.52 32.69
C PHE A 164 17.78 15.04 32.24
N SER A 165 18.81 15.85 32.45
CA SER A 165 20.21 15.42 32.31
C SER A 165 20.70 14.83 33.62
N PHE A 166 21.06 13.57 33.62
CA PHE A 166 21.54 12.87 34.83
C PHE A 166 22.97 13.26 35.17
N SER A 167 23.81 13.58 34.18
CA SER A 167 25.18 14.03 34.41
C SER A 167 25.27 15.43 35.01
N ARG A 168 24.35 16.33 34.58
CA ARG A 168 24.30 17.72 35.09
C ARG A 168 23.35 17.90 36.26
N ASN A 169 22.53 16.91 36.54
CA ASN A 169 21.51 16.92 37.58
C ASN A 169 20.53 18.10 37.45
N GLU A 170 20.04 18.36 36.22
CA GLU A 170 19.14 19.47 35.94
C GLU A 170 18.07 19.11 34.89
N VAL A 171 16.95 19.85 34.90
CA VAL A 171 15.94 19.78 33.85
C VAL A 171 16.51 20.47 32.58
N VAL A 172 16.56 19.73 31.47
CA VAL A 172 17.08 20.24 30.20
C VAL A 172 15.97 20.66 29.22
N SER A 173 14.78 20.11 29.41
CA SER A 173 13.59 20.56 28.70
C SER A 173 12.40 20.53 29.66
N SER A 174 11.80 21.69 29.87
CA SER A 174 10.59 21.83 30.70
C SER A 174 9.39 21.17 30.03
N ALA A 175 8.45 20.70 30.83
CA ALA A 175 7.15 20.26 30.33
C ALA A 175 6.45 21.40 29.57
N THR A 176 5.71 21.05 28.54
CA THR A 176 4.86 22.00 27.81
C THR A 176 3.81 22.57 28.76
N SER A 177 3.54 23.88 28.66
CA SER A 177 2.52 24.53 29.48
C SER A 177 1.15 23.87 29.33
N LEU A 178 0.46 23.66 30.45
CA LEU A 178 -0.90 23.11 30.46
C LEU A 178 -1.88 23.92 29.60
N GLU A 179 -1.67 25.24 29.47
CA GLU A 179 -2.50 26.13 28.66
C GLU A 179 -2.46 25.78 27.16
N THR A 180 -1.38 25.14 26.68
CA THR A 180 -1.17 24.79 25.29
C THR A 180 -1.47 23.33 25.00
N LEU A 181 -1.61 22.48 26.01
CA LEU A 181 -1.97 21.07 25.84
C LEU A 181 -3.42 20.92 25.39
N ALA A 182 -3.63 20.00 24.43
CA ALA A 182 -4.92 19.83 23.79
C ALA A 182 -5.53 18.44 24.05
N GLY A 183 -6.85 18.44 24.05
CA GLY A 183 -7.67 17.23 23.96
C GLY A 183 -8.46 17.19 22.66
N TYR A 184 -8.49 16.03 22.04
CA TYR A 184 -9.19 15.76 20.79
C TYR A 184 -10.26 14.71 21.01
N MET A 185 -11.42 14.89 20.38
CA MET A 185 -12.45 13.87 20.26
C MET A 185 -12.92 13.80 18.82
N TYR A 186 -12.73 12.66 18.22
CA TYR A 186 -13.24 12.36 16.88
C TYR A 186 -14.32 11.28 16.99
N TYR A 187 -15.47 11.55 16.42
CA TYR A 187 -16.57 10.64 16.32
C TYR A 187 -16.94 10.46 14.85
N ASN A 188 -16.92 9.23 14.37
CA ASN A 188 -17.33 8.90 13.01
C ASN A 188 -18.41 7.83 13.05
N HIS A 189 -19.45 8.03 12.29
CA HIS A 189 -20.47 7.03 12.02
C HIS A 189 -20.64 6.86 10.52
N TYR A 190 -20.61 5.63 10.09
CA TYR A 190 -20.78 5.23 8.72
C TYR A 190 -21.84 4.15 8.66
N TYR A 191 -22.73 4.26 7.67
CA TYR A 191 -23.62 3.16 7.32
C TYR A 191 -23.72 3.01 5.82
N ASN A 192 -23.88 1.76 5.38
CA ASN A 192 -24.14 1.38 4.02
C ASN A 192 -25.26 0.36 4.01
N TRP A 193 -26.27 0.55 3.21
CA TRP A 193 -27.25 -0.49 2.96
C TRP A 193 -27.33 -0.81 1.48
N LYS A 194 -27.64 -2.07 1.19
CA LYS A 194 -27.77 -2.62 -0.14
C LYS A 194 -28.96 -3.54 -0.21
N TRP A 195 -29.81 -3.33 -1.21
CA TRP A 195 -30.93 -4.20 -1.50
C TRP A 195 -30.78 -4.76 -2.90
N THR A 196 -30.71 -6.11 -3.02
CA THR A 196 -30.49 -6.83 -4.27
C THR A 196 -31.65 -7.79 -4.50
N ASN A 197 -32.24 -7.76 -5.68
CA ASN A 197 -33.29 -8.66 -6.12
C ASN A 197 -32.84 -9.35 -7.39
N THR A 198 -32.96 -10.68 -7.44
CA THR A 198 -32.59 -11.48 -8.61
C THR A 198 -33.68 -12.48 -8.94
N LEU A 199 -33.94 -12.64 -10.22
CA LEU A 199 -34.74 -13.73 -10.77
C LEU A 199 -33.84 -14.58 -11.65
N ASN A 200 -33.67 -15.85 -11.26
CA ASN A 200 -32.91 -16.84 -11.97
C ASN A 200 -33.83 -17.85 -12.61
N TRP A 201 -33.55 -18.22 -13.84
CA TRP A 201 -34.14 -19.34 -14.55
C TRP A 201 -33.03 -20.25 -15.07
N ASN A 202 -33.16 -21.57 -14.83
CA ASN A 202 -32.20 -22.59 -15.29
C ASN A 202 -32.99 -23.80 -15.81
N HIS A 203 -32.65 -24.19 -17.04
CA HIS A 203 -33.30 -25.36 -17.66
C HIS A 203 -32.32 -26.12 -18.53
N THR A 204 -32.45 -27.47 -18.51
CA THR A 204 -31.67 -28.37 -19.39
C THR A 204 -32.57 -28.94 -20.45
N PHE A 205 -32.37 -28.58 -21.71
CA PHE A 205 -33.11 -29.12 -22.84
C PHE A 205 -32.37 -30.32 -23.43
N ALA A 206 -33.13 -31.36 -23.78
CA ALA A 206 -32.59 -32.55 -24.44
C ALA A 206 -31.34 -33.14 -23.76
N GLN A 207 -31.18 -32.95 -22.44
CA GLN A 207 -30.04 -33.39 -21.61
C GLN A 207 -28.66 -32.93 -22.06
N LYS A 208 -28.60 -31.98 -22.98
CA LYS A 208 -27.35 -31.47 -23.60
C LYS A 208 -27.23 -29.94 -23.62
N HIS A 209 -28.36 -29.25 -23.54
CA HIS A 209 -28.37 -27.81 -23.63
C HIS A 209 -28.72 -27.18 -22.29
N ASP A 210 -27.72 -26.84 -21.49
CA ASP A 210 -27.93 -26.14 -20.23
C ASP A 210 -28.03 -24.65 -20.49
N VAL A 211 -29.18 -24.06 -20.17
CA VAL A 211 -29.46 -22.63 -20.32
C VAL A 211 -29.76 -22.04 -18.96
N GLY A 212 -29.05 -20.97 -18.60
CA GLY A 212 -29.31 -20.20 -17.40
C GLY A 212 -29.49 -18.72 -17.75
N ALA A 213 -30.53 -18.10 -17.25
CA ALA A 213 -30.78 -16.66 -17.37
C ALA A 213 -30.99 -16.03 -16.00
N LEU A 214 -30.39 -14.87 -15.79
CA LEU A 214 -30.56 -14.07 -14.58
C LEU A 214 -30.89 -12.64 -14.98
N VAL A 215 -31.87 -12.06 -14.30
CA VAL A 215 -32.09 -10.61 -14.29
C VAL A 215 -32.08 -10.14 -12.84
N GLY A 216 -31.50 -8.96 -12.61
CA GLY A 216 -31.35 -8.43 -11.28
C GLY A 216 -31.50 -6.91 -11.21
N PHE A 217 -31.88 -6.49 -10.04
CA PHE A 217 -31.97 -5.08 -9.66
C PHE A 217 -31.25 -4.90 -8.33
N GLU A 218 -30.46 -3.85 -8.21
CA GLU A 218 -29.76 -3.52 -6.97
C GLU A 218 -29.79 -2.01 -6.74
N GLU A 219 -30.03 -1.61 -5.52
CA GLU A 219 -29.79 -0.22 -5.09
C GLU A 219 -29.18 -0.17 -3.69
N GLY A 220 -28.51 0.94 -3.41
CA GLY A 220 -27.92 1.15 -2.11
C GLY A 220 -27.55 2.59 -1.84
N LYS A 221 -27.24 2.83 -0.57
CA LYS A 221 -26.83 4.14 -0.08
C LYS A 221 -25.65 3.98 0.87
N ASN A 222 -24.66 4.80 0.65
CA ASN A 222 -23.53 5.00 1.56
C ASN A 222 -23.68 6.35 2.25
N SER A 223 -23.36 6.40 3.53
CA SER A 223 -23.48 7.62 4.32
C SER A 223 -22.40 7.64 5.38
N ASN A 224 -21.69 8.76 5.48
CA ASN A 224 -20.61 8.98 6.43
C ASN A 224 -20.77 10.34 7.09
N GLY A 225 -20.80 10.36 8.42
CA GLY A 225 -20.83 11.58 9.22
C GLY A 225 -19.68 11.58 10.22
N ASN A 226 -19.04 12.72 10.40
CA ASN A 226 -18.02 12.87 11.41
C ASN A 226 -18.22 14.15 12.21
N THR A 227 -17.74 14.09 13.46
CA THR A 227 -17.61 15.25 14.35
C THR A 227 -16.20 15.22 14.89
N ASP A 228 -15.52 16.35 14.82
CA ASP A 228 -14.14 16.53 15.27
C ASP A 228 -14.08 17.78 16.17
N VAL A 229 -13.57 17.58 17.38
CA VAL A 229 -13.48 18.62 18.41
C VAL A 229 -12.04 18.65 18.93
N LYS A 230 -11.45 19.85 18.93
CA LYS A 230 -10.20 20.14 19.63
C LYS A 230 -10.43 21.27 20.62
N LYS A 231 -10.01 21.04 21.85
CA LYS A 231 -9.95 22.05 22.90
C LYS A 231 -8.56 22.08 23.48
N MET A 232 -8.14 23.23 24.00
CA MET A 232 -6.85 23.49 24.62
C MET A 232 -7.03 24.04 26.02
N GLY A 233 -5.93 24.13 26.75
CA GLY A 233 -5.88 24.71 28.08
C GLY A 233 -6.35 23.72 29.15
N MET A 234 -5.47 22.78 29.52
CA MET A 234 -5.73 21.84 30.60
C MET A 234 -5.55 22.49 31.98
N ILE A 235 -6.35 22.09 32.93
CA ILE A 235 -6.16 22.43 34.34
C ILE A 235 -5.12 21.48 34.94
N ASP A 236 -5.19 20.20 34.54
CA ASP A 236 -4.31 19.13 34.98
C ASP A 236 -4.26 18.07 33.85
N GLN A 237 -3.08 17.57 33.48
CA GLN A 237 -2.95 16.59 32.39
C GLN A 237 -3.52 15.19 32.73
N THR A 238 -3.80 14.92 34.01
CA THR A 238 -4.49 13.67 34.41
C THR A 238 -6.00 13.76 34.21
N ILE A 239 -6.55 14.96 34.01
CA ILE A 239 -7.97 15.22 33.80
C ILE A 239 -8.21 15.45 32.30
N SER A 240 -8.64 14.44 31.61
CA SER A 240 -8.69 14.39 30.14
C SER A 240 -10.08 14.64 29.50
N ASP A 241 -11.05 15.12 30.31
CA ASP A 241 -12.39 15.42 29.80
C ASP A 241 -12.44 16.77 29.08
N LEU A 242 -13.05 16.80 27.89
CA LEU A 242 -13.14 18.03 27.09
C LEU A 242 -13.84 19.20 27.79
N ASN A 243 -14.69 18.93 28.79
CA ASN A 243 -15.33 19.98 29.60
C ASN A 243 -14.38 20.77 30.48
N THR A 244 -13.27 20.15 30.86
CA THR A 244 -12.26 20.77 31.75
C THR A 244 -11.22 21.60 30.98
N LEU A 245 -11.20 21.54 29.64
CA LEU A 245 -10.33 22.35 28.82
C LEU A 245 -10.95 23.74 28.58
N THR A 246 -10.14 24.79 28.74
CA THR A 246 -10.61 26.16 28.89
C THR A 246 -10.99 26.85 27.58
N SER A 247 -10.38 26.48 26.45
CA SER A 247 -10.66 27.13 25.17
C SER A 247 -10.92 26.12 24.05
N ALA A 248 -11.91 26.42 23.18
CA ALA A 248 -12.16 25.66 21.97
C ALA A 248 -11.30 26.20 20.82
N GLU A 249 -10.49 25.33 20.18
CA GLU A 249 -9.76 25.67 18.96
C GLU A 249 -10.64 25.47 17.74
N TYR A 250 -11.32 24.33 17.67
CA TYR A 250 -12.35 24.10 16.66
C TYR A 250 -13.37 23.07 17.11
N ILE A 251 -14.57 23.20 16.56
CA ILE A 251 -15.64 22.21 16.58
C ILE A 251 -16.09 22.08 15.12
N LYS A 252 -15.88 20.92 14.51
CA LYS A 252 -16.19 20.66 13.11
C LYS A 252 -17.10 19.45 13.00
N GLY A 253 -18.01 19.49 12.04
CA GLY A 253 -18.84 18.35 11.67
C GLY A 253 -19.03 18.33 10.16
N SER A 254 -19.06 17.14 9.57
CA SER A 254 -19.38 16.97 8.17
C SER A 254 -20.21 15.72 7.94
N PHE A 255 -20.99 15.77 6.87
CA PHE A 255 -21.80 14.65 6.41
C PHE A 255 -21.64 14.52 4.91
N THR A 256 -21.37 13.29 4.45
CA THR A 256 -21.22 12.98 3.03
C THR A 256 -21.82 11.62 2.71
N GLY A 257 -22.23 11.42 1.47
CA GLY A 257 -22.76 10.14 1.05
C GLY A 257 -23.06 10.08 -0.44
N TYR A 258 -23.34 8.88 -0.92
CA TYR A 258 -23.79 8.65 -2.28
C TYR A 258 -24.80 7.52 -2.33
N THR A 259 -25.56 7.49 -3.41
CA THR A 259 -26.49 6.42 -3.74
C THR A 259 -26.13 5.82 -5.08
N TYR A 260 -26.49 4.56 -5.28
CA TYR A 260 -26.34 3.90 -6.56
C TYR A 260 -27.54 3.02 -6.86
N ARG A 261 -27.77 2.77 -8.14
CA ARG A 261 -28.82 1.89 -8.65
C ARG A 261 -28.31 1.16 -9.87
N SER A 262 -28.62 -0.11 -9.98
CA SER A 262 -28.10 -0.98 -11.01
C SER A 262 -29.16 -1.95 -11.52
N TRP A 263 -29.18 -2.15 -12.83
CA TRP A 263 -29.88 -3.24 -13.50
C TRP A 263 -28.82 -4.15 -14.10
N PHE A 264 -28.99 -5.44 -13.95
CA PHE A 264 -28.02 -6.38 -14.50
C PHE A 264 -28.69 -7.67 -14.96
N GLY A 265 -28.01 -8.34 -15.92
CA GLY A 265 -28.44 -9.59 -16.45
C GLY A 265 -27.27 -10.49 -16.82
N ARG A 266 -27.52 -11.77 -16.83
CA ARG A 266 -26.57 -12.81 -17.26
C ARG A 266 -27.29 -13.89 -18.03
N LEU A 267 -26.67 -14.34 -19.10
CA LEU A 267 -27.07 -15.50 -19.88
C LEU A 267 -25.90 -16.49 -19.91
N ASN A 268 -26.15 -17.72 -19.47
CA ASN A 268 -25.24 -18.84 -19.55
C ASN A 268 -25.79 -19.88 -20.52
N TYR A 269 -24.92 -20.46 -21.34
CA TYR A 269 -25.25 -21.59 -22.20
C TYR A 269 -24.11 -22.59 -22.19
N ALA A 270 -24.43 -23.86 -21.93
CA ALA A 270 -23.48 -24.93 -22.09
C ALA A 270 -24.09 -26.02 -23.00
N TYR A 271 -23.31 -26.41 -24.01
CA TYR A 271 -23.67 -27.53 -24.88
C TYR A 271 -22.82 -28.76 -24.52
N ASP A 272 -23.50 -29.81 -24.09
CA ASP A 272 -22.90 -31.11 -23.75
C ASP A 272 -21.71 -30.96 -22.76
N SER A 273 -21.75 -29.93 -21.90
CA SER A 273 -20.65 -29.53 -21.01
C SER A 273 -19.31 -29.29 -21.72
N ARG A 274 -19.27 -29.17 -23.04
CA ARG A 274 -18.08 -28.97 -23.86
C ARG A 274 -17.88 -27.52 -24.28
N TYR A 275 -18.93 -26.91 -24.80
CA TYR A 275 -18.90 -25.53 -25.27
C TYR A 275 -19.67 -24.67 -24.26
N LEU A 276 -18.99 -23.71 -23.67
CA LEU A 276 -19.50 -22.87 -22.60
C LEU A 276 -19.54 -21.43 -23.06
N PHE A 277 -20.67 -20.75 -22.91
CA PHE A 277 -20.82 -19.34 -23.23
C PHE A 277 -21.46 -18.62 -22.06
N GLU A 278 -20.95 -17.44 -21.74
CA GLU A 278 -21.56 -16.53 -20.78
C GLU A 278 -21.57 -15.13 -21.32
N ALA A 279 -22.71 -14.46 -21.22
CA ALA A 279 -22.83 -13.02 -21.49
C ALA A 279 -23.41 -12.31 -20.26
N ASN A 280 -22.79 -11.21 -19.87
CA ASN A 280 -23.26 -10.35 -18.78
C ASN A 280 -23.44 -8.93 -19.29
N ALA A 281 -24.43 -8.23 -18.74
CA ALA A 281 -24.61 -6.82 -18.95
C ALA A 281 -25.01 -6.16 -17.62
N ARG A 282 -24.45 -4.97 -17.35
CA ARG A 282 -24.77 -4.19 -16.18
C ARG A 282 -24.95 -2.72 -16.57
N TYR A 283 -26.02 -2.10 -16.10
CA TYR A 283 -26.32 -0.70 -16.26
C TYR A 283 -26.38 -0.04 -14.90
N ASP A 284 -25.33 0.72 -14.56
CA ASP A 284 -25.08 1.26 -13.23
C ASP A 284 -25.23 2.77 -13.21
N GLY A 285 -25.96 3.30 -12.24
CA GLY A 285 -26.08 4.73 -11.97
C GLY A 285 -25.50 5.09 -10.61
N SER A 286 -24.69 6.15 -10.55
CA SER A 286 -24.10 6.66 -9.32
C SER A 286 -24.35 8.15 -9.13
N SER A 287 -24.81 8.56 -7.94
CA SER A 287 -25.00 9.98 -7.60
C SER A 287 -23.71 10.79 -7.44
N ARG A 288 -22.54 10.14 -7.56
CA ARG A 288 -21.24 10.82 -7.59
C ARG A 288 -21.00 11.62 -8.86
N PHE A 289 -21.77 11.33 -9.92
CA PHE A 289 -21.72 12.00 -11.21
C PHE A 289 -22.96 12.89 -11.42
N SER A 290 -22.82 13.86 -12.30
CA SER A 290 -23.95 14.74 -12.70
C SER A 290 -25.10 13.92 -13.30
N PRO A 291 -26.34 14.44 -13.32
CA PRO A 291 -27.50 13.73 -13.86
C PRO A 291 -27.28 13.13 -15.25
N ASP A 292 -26.59 13.85 -16.14
CA ASP A 292 -26.37 13.47 -17.53
C ASP A 292 -25.28 12.41 -17.70
N ASN A 293 -24.33 12.33 -16.75
CA ASN A 293 -23.16 11.45 -16.82
C ASN A 293 -23.16 10.30 -15.79
N ARG A 294 -24.26 10.13 -15.04
CA ARG A 294 -24.32 9.18 -13.92
C ARG A 294 -24.46 7.72 -14.32
N TRP A 295 -24.92 7.44 -15.53
CA TRP A 295 -25.20 6.08 -15.97
C TRP A 295 -24.09 5.51 -16.85
N GLY A 296 -23.64 4.30 -16.55
CA GLY A 296 -22.65 3.55 -17.32
C GLY A 296 -23.15 2.17 -17.73
N PHE A 297 -22.82 1.74 -18.96
CA PHE A 297 -23.14 0.40 -19.48
C PHE A 297 -21.89 -0.45 -19.58
N PHE A 298 -21.92 -1.64 -18.97
CA PHE A 298 -20.76 -2.52 -18.76
C PHE A 298 -21.10 -3.95 -19.20
N PRO A 299 -20.93 -4.28 -20.50
CA PRO A 299 -21.10 -5.62 -21.01
C PRO A 299 -19.84 -6.46 -20.87
N SER A 300 -20.02 -7.78 -20.77
CA SER A 300 -18.93 -8.76 -20.90
C SER A 300 -19.44 -10.06 -21.51
N ALA A 301 -18.53 -10.78 -22.18
CA ALA A 301 -18.81 -12.11 -22.73
C ALA A 301 -17.58 -13.01 -22.55
N SER A 302 -17.84 -14.29 -22.37
CA SER A 302 -16.80 -15.31 -22.32
C SER A 302 -17.23 -16.58 -23.07
N ALA A 303 -16.24 -17.28 -23.60
CA ALA A 303 -16.40 -18.58 -24.20
C ALA A 303 -15.36 -19.57 -23.64
N GLY A 304 -15.76 -20.81 -23.43
CA GLY A 304 -14.90 -21.87 -22.98
C GLY A 304 -15.10 -23.13 -23.85
N TRP A 305 -13.99 -23.77 -24.18
CA TRP A 305 -14.01 -25.02 -24.92
C TRP A 305 -13.25 -26.10 -24.15
N ARG A 306 -13.97 -27.15 -23.71
CA ARG A 306 -13.37 -28.31 -23.04
C ARG A 306 -12.86 -29.29 -24.09
N ILE A 307 -11.62 -29.10 -24.52
CA ILE A 307 -10.97 -29.88 -25.57
C ILE A 307 -10.87 -31.35 -25.19
N SER A 308 -10.63 -31.65 -23.90
CA SER A 308 -10.53 -33.02 -23.39
C SER A 308 -11.81 -33.85 -23.59
N GLU A 309 -12.98 -33.20 -23.77
CA GLU A 309 -14.25 -33.89 -23.99
C GLU A 309 -14.50 -34.26 -25.46
N GLU A 310 -13.65 -33.79 -26.35
CA GLU A 310 -13.80 -34.08 -27.79
C GLU A 310 -13.33 -35.49 -28.15
N ASN A 311 -14.00 -36.09 -29.13
CA ASN A 311 -13.66 -37.45 -29.59
C ASN A 311 -12.24 -37.52 -30.16
N PHE A 312 -11.77 -36.48 -30.86
CA PHE A 312 -10.40 -36.44 -31.39
C PHE A 312 -9.36 -36.36 -30.27
N ALA A 313 -9.67 -35.65 -29.14
CA ALA A 313 -8.79 -35.57 -28.02
C ALA A 313 -8.64 -36.91 -27.29
N LYS A 314 -9.76 -37.63 -27.11
CA LYS A 314 -9.78 -38.95 -26.48
C LYS A 314 -9.00 -40.01 -27.26
N ASN A 315 -8.82 -39.81 -28.57
CA ASN A 315 -8.13 -40.72 -29.48
C ASN A 315 -6.72 -40.21 -29.91
N SER A 316 -6.16 -39.24 -29.20
CA SER A 316 -4.86 -38.63 -29.48
C SER A 316 -3.99 -38.54 -28.23
N PHE A 317 -2.80 -37.94 -28.34
CA PHE A 317 -1.93 -37.64 -27.21
C PHE A 317 -2.61 -36.71 -26.17
N LEU A 318 -3.64 -35.98 -26.55
CA LEU A 318 -4.42 -35.13 -25.65
C LEU A 318 -5.22 -35.94 -24.59
N ASN A 319 -5.39 -37.25 -24.80
CA ASN A 319 -5.97 -38.14 -23.80
C ASN A 319 -5.15 -38.23 -22.49
N ALA A 320 -3.91 -37.77 -22.52
CA ALA A 320 -3.08 -37.59 -21.30
C ALA A 320 -3.63 -36.51 -20.35
N PHE A 321 -4.53 -35.64 -20.83
CA PHE A 321 -5.15 -34.61 -20.01
C PHE A 321 -6.53 -35.06 -19.51
N ASP A 322 -6.66 -35.12 -18.18
CA ASP A 322 -7.95 -35.36 -17.51
C ASP A 322 -8.92 -34.20 -17.74
N ASN A 323 -8.38 -32.97 -17.86
CA ASN A 323 -9.09 -31.78 -18.26
C ASN A 323 -8.17 -30.89 -19.09
N LEU A 324 -8.64 -30.43 -20.23
CA LEU A 324 -7.99 -29.43 -21.05
C LEU A 324 -9.05 -28.47 -21.57
N LYS A 325 -9.01 -27.20 -21.09
CA LYS A 325 -10.02 -26.20 -21.41
C LYS A 325 -9.38 -24.90 -21.84
N LEU A 326 -9.76 -24.43 -23.00
CA LEU A 326 -9.40 -23.10 -23.51
C LEU A 326 -10.50 -22.11 -23.14
N ARG A 327 -10.13 -20.91 -22.68
CA ARG A 327 -11.05 -19.83 -22.31
C ARG A 327 -10.66 -18.53 -23.02
N VAL A 328 -11.65 -17.78 -23.44
CA VAL A 328 -11.49 -16.41 -23.91
C VAL A 328 -12.58 -15.55 -23.29
N SER A 329 -12.23 -14.35 -22.86
CA SER A 329 -13.21 -13.39 -22.38
C SER A 329 -12.85 -11.98 -22.79
N TYR A 330 -13.88 -11.16 -22.96
CA TYR A 330 -13.77 -9.73 -23.17
C TYR A 330 -14.86 -9.02 -22.38
N GLY A 331 -14.47 -7.99 -21.60
CA GLY A 331 -15.42 -7.25 -20.77
C GLY A 331 -15.03 -5.80 -20.59
N LYS A 332 -16.05 -4.98 -20.36
CA LYS A 332 -15.93 -3.58 -19.94
C LYS A 332 -16.41 -3.46 -18.50
N LEU A 333 -15.60 -2.86 -17.64
CA LEU A 333 -15.91 -2.54 -16.25
C LEU A 333 -15.89 -1.03 -16.06
N GLY A 334 -16.74 -0.55 -15.14
CA GLY A 334 -16.79 0.85 -14.73
C GLY A 334 -16.26 1.03 -13.31
N ASN A 335 -15.59 2.15 -13.07
CA ASN A 335 -15.21 2.59 -11.75
C ASN A 335 -15.79 3.97 -11.49
N SER A 336 -16.55 4.11 -10.39
CA SER A 336 -17.12 5.36 -9.89
C SER A 336 -16.43 5.86 -8.62
N SER A 337 -15.21 5.40 -8.34
CA SER A 337 -14.44 5.79 -7.16
C SER A 337 -13.89 7.20 -7.31
N VAL A 338 -14.73 8.16 -7.09
CA VAL A 338 -14.49 9.60 -7.10
C VAL A 338 -15.12 10.19 -5.85
N ASP A 339 -14.62 11.35 -5.42
CA ASP A 339 -15.18 12.06 -4.27
C ASP A 339 -16.69 12.29 -4.45
N ASN A 340 -17.43 12.22 -3.36
CA ASN A 340 -18.84 12.55 -3.41
C ASN A 340 -19.01 14.01 -3.85
N TYR A 341 -19.98 14.27 -4.75
CA TYR A 341 -20.24 15.61 -5.29
C TYR A 341 -19.06 16.23 -6.06
N ALA A 342 -18.13 15.45 -6.58
CA ALA A 342 -16.93 15.94 -7.27
C ALA A 342 -17.21 16.83 -8.49
N TYR A 343 -18.42 16.72 -9.08
CA TYR A 343 -18.86 17.55 -10.20
C TYR A 343 -19.37 18.93 -9.78
N GLN A 344 -19.56 19.18 -8.46
CA GLN A 344 -20.11 20.43 -7.90
C GLN A 344 -18.99 21.36 -7.39
N SER A 345 -19.32 22.63 -7.28
CA SER A 345 -18.49 23.60 -6.58
C SER A 345 -18.63 23.48 -5.07
N TRP A 346 -17.54 23.62 -4.36
CA TRP A 346 -17.51 23.65 -2.90
C TRP A 346 -17.13 25.01 -2.41
N TYR A 347 -17.89 25.48 -1.42
CA TYR A 347 -17.57 26.69 -0.69
C TYR A 347 -16.95 26.34 0.65
N GLU A 348 -15.89 27.04 0.99
CA GLU A 348 -15.25 26.93 2.29
C GLU A 348 -15.47 28.23 3.07
N THR A 349 -15.53 28.10 4.39
CA THR A 349 -15.63 29.25 5.28
C THR A 349 -14.26 29.67 5.77
N GLY A 350 -14.01 30.94 5.84
CA GLY A 350 -12.79 31.51 6.38
C GLY A 350 -13.06 32.89 6.95
N TYR A 351 -12.02 33.62 7.24
CA TYR A 351 -12.12 35.00 7.71
C TYR A 351 -11.34 35.92 6.79
N THR A 352 -11.79 37.17 6.72
CA THR A 352 -11.07 38.26 6.07
C THR A 352 -11.15 39.50 6.94
N ILE A 353 -10.31 40.48 6.66
CA ILE A 353 -10.38 41.79 7.32
C ILE A 353 -11.11 42.78 6.41
N MET A 354 -12.19 43.35 6.93
CA MET A 354 -12.97 44.38 6.26
C MET A 354 -13.18 45.52 7.23
N GLY A 355 -12.79 46.77 6.85
CA GLY A 355 -12.88 47.94 7.71
C GLY A 355 -12.16 47.77 9.06
N GLY A 356 -11.02 47.06 9.08
CA GLY A 356 -10.26 46.76 10.30
C GLY A 356 -10.86 45.70 11.21
N LYS A 357 -11.95 45.05 10.82
CA LYS A 357 -12.62 43.99 11.60
C LYS A 357 -12.49 42.62 10.92
N LYS A 358 -12.28 41.59 11.72
CA LYS A 358 -12.32 40.18 11.27
C LYS A 358 -13.78 39.79 10.99
N VAL A 359 -14.10 39.49 9.72
CA VAL A 359 -15.44 39.08 9.27
C VAL A 359 -15.40 37.70 8.63
N PRO A 360 -16.46 36.88 8.77
CA PRO A 360 -16.56 35.62 8.04
C PRO A 360 -16.62 35.84 6.53
N ARG A 361 -15.96 34.96 5.76
CA ARG A 361 -16.07 34.91 4.31
C ARG A 361 -16.41 33.51 3.83
N PHE A 362 -17.08 33.43 2.69
CA PHE A 362 -17.22 32.20 1.90
C PHE A 362 -16.38 32.37 0.63
N TYR A 363 -15.64 31.33 0.28
CA TYR A 363 -14.87 31.34 -0.95
C TYR A 363 -14.94 29.99 -1.65
N LEU A 364 -14.85 30.03 -2.99
CA LEU A 364 -14.88 28.84 -3.82
C LEU A 364 -13.58 28.09 -3.69
N LEU A 365 -13.63 26.80 -3.24
CA LEU A 365 -12.44 25.97 -3.05
C LEU A 365 -11.99 25.31 -4.37
N ASN A 366 -12.94 24.76 -5.14
CA ASN A 366 -12.67 24.03 -6.37
C ASN A 366 -13.52 24.51 -7.54
N LEU A 367 -12.99 24.34 -8.74
CA LEU A 367 -13.75 24.57 -9.96
C LEU A 367 -14.64 23.35 -10.27
N PRO A 368 -15.92 23.55 -10.65
CA PRO A 368 -16.83 22.45 -10.97
C PRO A 368 -16.46 21.82 -12.31
N ASN A 369 -16.80 20.54 -12.48
CA ASN A 369 -16.79 19.88 -13.79
C ASN A 369 -17.99 18.92 -13.89
N MET A 370 -19.01 19.33 -14.64
CA MET A 370 -20.23 18.54 -14.85
C MET A 370 -20.01 17.33 -15.78
N ASP A 371 -18.89 17.31 -16.54
CA ASP A 371 -18.58 16.26 -17.52
C ASP A 371 -17.86 15.06 -16.92
N VAL A 372 -17.59 15.08 -15.61
CA VAL A 372 -16.97 13.95 -14.91
C VAL A 372 -17.85 12.72 -15.04
N THR A 373 -17.27 11.62 -15.54
CA THR A 373 -17.96 10.36 -15.76
C THR A 373 -17.08 9.16 -15.34
N TRP A 374 -17.61 7.97 -15.57
CA TRP A 374 -16.98 6.69 -15.21
C TRP A 374 -15.61 6.51 -15.84
N GLU A 375 -14.63 6.12 -15.02
CA GLU A 375 -13.45 5.43 -15.57
C GLU A 375 -13.86 4.09 -16.12
N THR A 376 -13.34 3.70 -17.27
CA THR A 376 -13.68 2.41 -17.87
C THR A 376 -12.45 1.57 -18.15
N THR A 377 -12.53 0.29 -17.76
CA THR A 377 -11.50 -0.70 -18.04
C THR A 377 -12.05 -1.75 -19.00
N LYS A 378 -11.42 -1.89 -20.16
CA LYS A 378 -11.65 -2.99 -21.08
C LYS A 378 -10.60 -4.05 -20.85
N THR A 379 -11.03 -5.29 -20.68
CA THR A 379 -10.13 -6.42 -20.41
C THR A 379 -10.37 -7.50 -21.44
N PHE A 380 -9.31 -7.89 -22.12
CA PHE A 380 -9.23 -9.15 -22.87
C PHE A 380 -8.45 -10.16 -22.04
N ASN A 381 -8.94 -11.40 -21.97
CA ASN A 381 -8.24 -12.49 -21.29
C ASN A 381 -8.31 -13.75 -22.16
N LEU A 382 -7.18 -14.47 -22.29
CA LEU A 382 -7.04 -15.78 -22.90
C LEU A 382 -6.44 -16.72 -21.87
N GLY A 383 -7.16 -17.81 -21.54
CA GLY A 383 -6.77 -18.73 -20.49
C GLY A 383 -6.76 -20.17 -20.94
N LEU A 384 -5.87 -20.97 -20.37
CA LEU A 384 -5.77 -22.40 -20.52
C LEU A 384 -5.81 -23.06 -19.13
N ASP A 385 -6.81 -23.91 -18.93
CA ASP A 385 -6.92 -24.75 -17.72
C ASP A 385 -6.58 -26.20 -18.11
N PHE A 386 -5.72 -26.84 -17.33
CA PHE A 386 -5.37 -28.25 -17.58
C PHE A 386 -5.25 -29.02 -16.26
N ALA A 387 -5.54 -30.32 -16.37
CA ALA A 387 -5.23 -31.32 -15.36
C ALA A 387 -4.75 -32.60 -16.06
N THR A 388 -3.78 -33.29 -15.48
CA THR A 388 -3.18 -34.49 -16.03
C THR A 388 -2.70 -35.42 -14.92
N LEU A 389 -2.28 -36.65 -15.27
CA LEU A 389 -1.78 -37.64 -14.32
C LEU A 389 -2.81 -38.02 -13.26
N ASN A 390 -4.06 -38.21 -13.65
CA ASN A 390 -5.20 -38.45 -12.76
C ASN A 390 -5.41 -37.30 -11.75
N GLY A 391 -5.31 -36.07 -12.21
CA GLY A 391 -5.50 -34.86 -11.41
C GLY A 391 -4.33 -34.47 -10.51
N ARG A 392 -3.22 -35.26 -10.49
CA ARG A 392 -2.05 -34.93 -9.66
C ARG A 392 -1.37 -33.65 -10.08
N LEU A 393 -1.26 -33.38 -11.37
CA LEU A 393 -0.76 -32.11 -11.90
C LEU A 393 -1.91 -31.33 -12.51
N SER A 394 -2.16 -30.13 -12.01
CA SER A 394 -3.13 -29.19 -12.61
C SER A 394 -2.53 -27.79 -12.72
N GLY A 395 -3.07 -27.01 -13.65
CA GLY A 395 -2.58 -25.65 -13.82
C GLY A 395 -3.57 -24.77 -14.56
N VAL A 396 -3.32 -23.47 -14.42
CA VAL A 396 -4.04 -22.39 -15.09
C VAL A 396 -3.00 -21.42 -15.63
N LEU A 397 -3.12 -21.07 -16.89
CA LEU A 397 -2.27 -20.09 -17.56
C LEU A 397 -3.18 -19.02 -18.17
N ASP A 398 -2.94 -17.78 -17.87
CA ASP A 398 -3.72 -16.65 -18.36
C ASP A 398 -2.82 -15.58 -18.97
N TYR A 399 -3.23 -15.05 -20.11
CA TYR A 399 -2.75 -13.80 -20.68
C TYR A 399 -3.86 -12.77 -20.59
N TYR A 400 -3.55 -11.54 -20.16
CA TYR A 400 -4.50 -10.45 -20.14
C TYR A 400 -3.95 -9.16 -20.75
N ASP A 401 -4.86 -8.39 -21.36
CA ASP A 401 -4.66 -6.99 -21.77
C ASP A 401 -5.79 -6.15 -21.17
N LYS A 402 -5.44 -5.31 -20.16
CA LYS A 402 -6.36 -4.39 -19.47
C LYS A 402 -6.04 -2.97 -19.91
N ARG A 403 -7.03 -2.27 -20.46
CA ARG A 403 -6.91 -0.87 -20.89
C ARG A 403 -7.92 -0.02 -20.12
N THR A 404 -7.41 0.79 -19.20
CA THR A 404 -8.21 1.75 -18.43
C THR A 404 -8.16 3.09 -19.15
N THR A 405 -9.32 3.66 -19.42
CA THR A 405 -9.49 4.95 -20.09
C THR A 405 -10.32 5.88 -19.24
N GLY A 406 -10.12 7.18 -19.40
CA GLY A 406 -10.84 8.19 -18.63
C GLY A 406 -10.48 8.19 -17.16
N ILE A 407 -9.21 7.88 -16.83
CA ILE A 407 -8.72 7.95 -15.45
C ILE A 407 -8.88 9.39 -14.95
N LEU A 408 -9.48 9.52 -13.78
CA LEU A 408 -9.76 10.78 -13.16
C LEU A 408 -8.50 11.40 -12.54
N TYR A 409 -8.16 12.59 -12.98
CA TYR A 409 -6.98 13.31 -12.53
C TYR A 409 -7.26 14.81 -12.41
N ARG A 410 -6.56 15.48 -11.49
CA ARG A 410 -6.58 16.94 -11.34
C ARG A 410 -5.36 17.51 -12.06
N PRO A 411 -5.52 18.13 -13.24
CA PRO A 411 -4.40 18.70 -13.96
C PRO A 411 -3.84 19.93 -13.21
N THR A 412 -2.60 20.30 -13.49
CA THR A 412 -2.07 21.58 -13.06
C THR A 412 -2.84 22.70 -13.76
N ILE A 413 -3.23 23.73 -13.03
CA ILE A 413 -3.86 24.95 -13.58
C ILE A 413 -2.96 26.15 -13.35
N GLY A 414 -3.14 27.18 -14.19
CA GLY A 414 -2.33 28.39 -14.11
C GLY A 414 -2.55 29.15 -12.79
N LEU A 415 -1.50 29.79 -12.30
CA LEU A 415 -1.51 30.58 -11.05
C LEU A 415 -2.56 31.70 -11.03
N VAL A 416 -3.05 32.12 -12.19
CA VAL A 416 -4.14 33.10 -12.33
C VAL A 416 -5.42 32.68 -11.60
N PHE A 417 -5.61 31.38 -11.39
CA PHE A 417 -6.76 30.87 -10.62
C PHE A 417 -6.56 30.91 -9.11
N GLY A 418 -5.40 31.36 -8.64
CA GLY A 418 -5.02 31.44 -7.23
C GLY A 418 -4.89 30.05 -6.59
N ASP A 419 -5.29 29.93 -5.30
CA ASP A 419 -5.19 28.69 -4.52
C ASP A 419 -6.26 27.64 -4.84
N LYS A 420 -7.03 27.82 -5.93
CA LYS A 420 -8.10 26.90 -6.30
C LYS A 420 -7.56 25.57 -6.78
N GLN A 421 -8.25 24.52 -6.40
CA GLN A 421 -7.98 23.20 -6.93
C GLN A 421 -8.50 23.07 -8.35
N ALA A 422 -7.70 22.45 -9.21
CA ALA A 422 -8.13 22.11 -10.56
C ALA A 422 -9.38 21.23 -10.54
N PRO A 423 -10.29 21.36 -11.52
CA PRO A 423 -11.42 20.45 -11.64
C PRO A 423 -10.92 19.04 -11.96
N LEU A 424 -11.59 18.05 -11.40
CA LEU A 424 -11.34 16.65 -11.72
C LEU A 424 -11.75 16.39 -13.17
N GLN A 425 -10.95 15.70 -13.96
CA GLN A 425 -11.18 15.43 -15.39
C GLN A 425 -10.82 13.98 -15.76
N ASN A 426 -11.52 13.41 -16.73
CA ASN A 426 -11.22 12.08 -17.30
C ASN A 426 -10.11 12.21 -18.37
N LEU A 427 -8.85 12.29 -17.96
CA LEU A 427 -7.73 12.66 -18.83
C LEU A 427 -6.82 11.51 -19.24
N ALA A 428 -6.46 10.63 -18.31
CA ALA A 428 -5.41 9.66 -18.52
C ALA A 428 -5.93 8.30 -18.99
N SER A 429 -5.06 7.55 -19.65
CA SER A 429 -5.29 6.15 -20.01
C SER A 429 -4.05 5.32 -19.73
N VAL A 430 -4.26 4.09 -19.25
CA VAL A 430 -3.18 3.17 -18.86
C VAL A 430 -3.48 1.79 -19.40
N SER A 431 -2.46 1.10 -19.90
CA SER A 431 -2.53 -0.33 -20.22
C SER A 431 -1.74 -1.15 -19.21
N ASN A 432 -2.29 -2.31 -18.87
CA ASN A 432 -1.64 -3.37 -18.10
C ASN A 432 -1.76 -4.65 -18.89
N GLN A 433 -0.64 -5.20 -19.30
CA GLN A 433 -0.55 -6.48 -20.02
C GLN A 433 0.28 -7.44 -19.18
N GLY A 434 -0.15 -8.69 -19.11
CA GLY A 434 0.58 -9.63 -18.27
C GLY A 434 0.22 -11.07 -18.50
N PHE A 435 1.00 -11.91 -17.82
CA PHE A 435 0.80 -13.36 -17.75
C PHE A 435 0.63 -13.76 -16.30
N GLU A 436 -0.31 -14.65 -16.06
CA GLU A 436 -0.54 -15.28 -14.78
C GLU A 436 -0.46 -16.80 -14.94
N ALA A 437 0.19 -17.46 -14.01
CA ALA A 437 0.30 -18.92 -14.02
C ALA A 437 0.09 -19.46 -12.61
N THR A 438 -0.66 -20.55 -12.50
CA THR A 438 -0.77 -21.36 -11.29
C THR A 438 -0.52 -22.80 -11.67
N LEU A 439 0.40 -23.46 -10.97
CA LEU A 439 0.68 -24.88 -11.11
C LEU A 439 0.48 -25.53 -9.75
N ARG A 440 -0.21 -26.67 -9.71
CA ARG A 440 -0.47 -27.44 -8.49
C ARG A 440 -0.11 -28.89 -8.72
N TRP A 441 0.66 -29.43 -7.80
CA TRP A 441 0.95 -30.84 -7.67
C TRP A 441 0.35 -31.37 -6.37
N GLU A 442 -0.44 -32.45 -6.44
CA GLU A 442 -1.03 -33.16 -5.30
C GLU A 442 -0.76 -34.64 -5.48
N ASP A 443 -0.19 -35.30 -4.48
CA ASP A 443 0.07 -36.72 -4.57
C ASP A 443 -0.01 -37.41 -3.20
N LYS A 444 -0.08 -38.72 -3.22
CA LYS A 444 -0.07 -39.57 -2.03
C LYS A 444 0.90 -40.72 -2.21
N VAL A 445 1.90 -40.77 -1.36
CA VAL A 445 2.89 -41.86 -1.32
C VAL A 445 2.80 -42.57 0.01
N GLY A 446 2.29 -43.81 -0.04
CA GLY A 446 2.02 -44.59 1.16
C GLY A 446 1.04 -43.88 2.09
N LYS A 447 1.48 -43.47 3.28
CA LYS A 447 0.69 -42.75 4.27
C LYS A 447 0.89 -41.23 4.22
N VAL A 448 1.75 -40.72 3.35
CA VAL A 448 2.03 -39.32 3.21
C VAL A 448 1.16 -38.75 2.09
N THR A 449 0.32 -37.79 2.39
CA THR A 449 -0.34 -36.90 1.40
C THR A 449 0.39 -35.58 1.37
N TYR A 450 0.75 -35.09 0.20
CA TYR A 450 1.46 -33.81 0.07
C TYR A 450 1.04 -33.06 -1.18
N GLY A 451 1.18 -31.75 -1.13
CA GLY A 451 0.92 -30.88 -2.27
C GLY A 451 1.81 -29.65 -2.28
N VAL A 452 2.05 -29.18 -3.50
CA VAL A 452 2.76 -27.94 -3.77
C VAL A 452 1.99 -27.15 -4.83
N ALA A 453 1.65 -25.91 -4.52
CA ALA A 453 1.09 -24.99 -5.49
C ALA A 453 2.02 -23.78 -5.65
N VAL A 454 2.35 -23.45 -6.90
CA VAL A 454 3.14 -22.27 -7.26
C VAL A 454 2.28 -21.39 -8.12
N ASN A 455 2.22 -20.10 -7.79
CA ASN A 455 1.60 -19.09 -8.63
C ASN A 455 2.57 -17.96 -8.93
N GLY A 456 2.41 -17.34 -10.07
CA GLY A 456 3.22 -16.20 -10.49
C GLY A 456 2.42 -15.29 -11.41
N SER A 457 2.66 -13.99 -11.31
CA SER A 457 2.09 -12.99 -12.19
C SER A 457 3.15 -11.99 -12.62
N TRP A 458 3.22 -11.74 -13.92
CA TRP A 458 4.06 -10.71 -14.50
C TRP A 458 3.19 -9.64 -15.14
N ASN A 459 3.46 -8.36 -14.84
CA ASN A 459 2.69 -7.24 -15.34
C ASN A 459 3.59 -6.16 -15.96
N LYS A 460 3.18 -5.65 -17.11
CA LYS A 460 3.77 -4.50 -17.78
C LYS A 460 2.75 -3.37 -17.80
N ASN A 461 2.99 -2.34 -16.98
CA ASN A 461 2.18 -1.13 -16.91
C ASN A 461 2.73 -0.04 -17.83
N ARG A 462 1.85 0.69 -18.56
CA ARG A 462 2.23 1.87 -19.34
C ARG A 462 1.10 2.88 -19.41
N VAL A 463 1.45 4.15 -19.27
CA VAL A 463 0.58 5.28 -19.59
C VAL A 463 0.48 5.36 -21.12
N THR A 464 -0.74 5.26 -21.66
CA THR A 464 -1.01 5.25 -23.09
C THR A 464 -1.55 6.58 -23.61
N LYS A 465 -2.09 7.42 -22.70
CA LYS A 465 -2.56 8.77 -23.02
C LYS A 465 -2.50 9.64 -21.77
N TYR A 466 -1.79 10.75 -21.85
CA TYR A 466 -1.83 11.85 -20.85
C TYR A 466 -0.98 13.01 -21.35
N LYS A 467 -1.58 14.18 -21.69
CA LYS A 467 -0.91 15.43 -22.11
C LYS A 467 0.21 15.30 -23.16
N GLY A 468 0.26 14.19 -23.91
CA GLY A 468 1.25 13.94 -24.95
C GLY A 468 2.49 13.18 -24.47
N LYS A 469 3.40 12.92 -25.43
CA LYS A 469 4.68 12.28 -25.19
C LYS A 469 5.69 13.31 -24.61
N LEU A 470 6.80 12.78 -24.08
CA LEU A 470 7.93 13.63 -23.72
C LEU A 470 8.41 14.43 -24.93
N VAL A 471 8.40 15.73 -24.79
CA VAL A 471 9.06 16.67 -25.70
C VAL A 471 10.15 17.34 -24.87
N GLN A 472 11.40 17.00 -25.16
CA GLN A 472 12.55 17.48 -24.41
C GLN A 472 13.78 17.56 -25.31
N GLY A 473 14.53 18.64 -25.25
CA GLY A 473 15.76 18.81 -25.99
C GLY A 473 16.06 20.27 -26.32
N TRP A 474 17.26 20.49 -26.86
CA TRP A 474 17.66 21.78 -27.46
C TRP A 474 16.80 22.02 -28.70
N GLY A 475 16.30 23.26 -28.86
CA GLY A 475 15.47 23.65 -29.99
C GLY A 475 14.06 23.01 -29.99
N ALA A 476 13.67 22.30 -28.94
CA ALA A 476 12.34 21.69 -28.84
C ALA A 476 11.24 22.71 -28.49
N ASN A 477 11.61 23.95 -28.07
CA ASN A 477 10.66 25.02 -27.83
C ASN A 477 10.42 25.80 -29.11
N PRO A 478 9.20 25.83 -29.68
CA PRO A 478 8.91 26.63 -30.89
C PRO A 478 9.10 28.13 -30.73
N ASN A 479 9.06 28.64 -29.48
CA ASN A 479 9.19 30.07 -29.20
C ASN A 479 10.63 30.49 -28.86
N ASP A 480 11.51 29.55 -28.60
CA ASP A 480 12.92 29.76 -28.27
C ASP A 480 13.76 28.57 -28.75
N PRO A 481 14.20 28.61 -30.03
CA PRO A 481 14.93 27.48 -30.61
C PRO A 481 16.33 27.25 -30.05
N ASP A 482 16.88 28.24 -29.34
CA ASP A 482 18.23 28.15 -28.74
C ASP A 482 18.21 27.68 -27.28
N ALA A 483 17.01 27.54 -26.68
CA ALA A 483 16.85 27.08 -25.31
C ALA A 483 16.56 25.58 -25.22
N TYR A 484 16.97 24.98 -24.10
CA TYR A 484 16.55 23.67 -23.74
C TYR A 484 15.10 23.69 -23.21
N TYR A 485 14.25 22.85 -23.75
CA TYR A 485 12.83 22.77 -23.40
C TYR A 485 12.47 21.38 -22.84
N SER A 486 11.55 21.35 -21.88
CA SER A 486 10.92 20.13 -21.39
C SER A 486 9.46 20.37 -20.98
N ASN A 487 8.54 19.52 -21.42
CA ASN A 487 7.13 19.54 -21.01
C ASN A 487 6.86 18.83 -19.69
N LEU A 488 7.89 18.36 -18.98
CA LEU A 488 7.76 17.58 -17.74
C LEU A 488 7.13 18.36 -16.57
N GLY A 489 7.28 19.68 -16.55
CA GLY A 489 6.64 20.52 -15.53
C GLY A 489 5.11 20.41 -15.50
N GLU A 490 4.50 20.10 -16.65
CA GLU A 490 3.05 19.93 -16.76
C GLU A 490 2.53 18.53 -16.41
N VAL A 491 3.41 17.55 -16.28
CA VAL A 491 3.08 16.13 -16.10
C VAL A 491 3.57 15.55 -14.77
N SER A 492 3.94 16.43 -13.83
CA SER A 492 4.36 16.02 -12.50
C SER A 492 3.23 15.29 -11.76
N SER A 493 3.54 14.12 -11.18
CA SER A 493 2.65 13.38 -10.27
C SER A 493 3.01 13.55 -8.80
N GLY A 494 3.87 14.53 -8.52
CA GLY A 494 4.38 14.86 -7.19
C GLY A 494 5.73 14.22 -6.87
N GLY A 495 6.54 14.91 -6.06
CA GLY A 495 7.86 14.44 -5.63
C GLY A 495 8.76 14.03 -6.79
N ASN A 496 9.38 12.87 -6.66
CA ASN A 496 10.33 12.27 -7.59
C ASN A 496 9.70 11.30 -8.60
N GLN A 497 8.38 11.33 -8.79
CA GLN A 497 7.64 10.50 -9.74
C GLN A 497 6.99 11.35 -10.83
N ARG A 498 6.79 10.75 -12.01
CA ARG A 498 6.14 11.43 -13.14
C ARG A 498 5.13 10.53 -13.82
N LEU A 499 4.10 11.15 -14.40
CA LEU A 499 3.07 10.53 -15.21
C LEU A 499 3.21 11.02 -16.65
N LEU A 500 3.66 10.17 -17.57
CA LEU A 500 3.91 10.54 -18.96
C LEU A 500 3.66 9.39 -19.92
N GLU A 501 3.20 9.71 -21.15
CA GLU A 501 2.94 8.71 -22.21
C GLU A 501 4.19 7.89 -22.56
N GLY A 502 3.99 6.58 -22.64
CA GLY A 502 5.07 5.62 -22.93
C GLY A 502 5.83 5.12 -21.72
N HIS A 503 5.70 5.78 -20.58
CA HIS A 503 6.35 5.42 -19.31
C HIS A 503 5.42 4.63 -18.38
N MET A 504 5.99 4.02 -17.33
CA MET A 504 5.19 3.40 -16.28
C MET A 504 4.44 4.47 -15.48
N MET A 505 3.29 4.11 -14.96
CA MET A 505 2.57 4.97 -14.01
C MET A 505 3.43 5.17 -12.77
N ASN A 506 3.64 6.44 -12.36
CA ASN A 506 4.48 6.83 -11.22
C ASN A 506 5.92 6.29 -11.32
N GLU A 507 6.51 6.35 -12.49
CA GLU A 507 7.92 6.03 -12.71
C GLU A 507 8.80 7.09 -12.01
N PHE A 508 9.86 6.64 -11.35
CA PHE A 508 10.83 7.54 -10.74
C PHE A 508 11.58 8.33 -11.81
N TYR A 509 11.63 9.65 -11.60
CA TYR A 509 12.31 10.63 -12.45
C TYR A 509 13.26 11.44 -11.59
N VAL A 510 14.52 11.03 -11.58
CA VAL A 510 15.55 11.52 -10.64
C VAL A 510 16.87 11.75 -11.37
N TYR A 511 17.81 12.43 -10.72
CA TYR A 511 19.15 12.65 -11.22
C TYR A 511 19.93 11.33 -11.26
N PRO A 512 20.46 10.91 -12.43
CA PRO A 512 21.39 9.78 -12.46
C PRO A 512 22.72 10.17 -11.80
N ILE A 513 23.28 9.24 -11.04
CA ILE A 513 24.68 9.35 -10.65
C ILE A 513 25.54 9.22 -11.91
N TYR A 514 26.59 10.02 -11.99
CA TYR A 514 27.54 10.01 -13.10
C TYR A 514 28.23 8.64 -13.23
N SER A 515 28.59 8.28 -14.45
CA SER A 515 29.39 7.09 -14.72
C SER A 515 30.41 7.42 -15.81
N GLY A 516 31.64 7.64 -15.39
CA GLY A 516 32.74 7.99 -16.29
C GLY A 516 33.43 6.77 -16.91
N LYS A 517 34.31 6.99 -17.87
CA LYS A 517 35.07 5.94 -18.56
C LYS A 517 36.29 5.47 -17.79
N GLY A 518 36.73 6.22 -16.77
CA GLY A 518 37.95 5.95 -16.00
C GLY A 518 39.24 6.45 -16.63
N ASN A 519 39.18 7.14 -17.79
CA ASN A 519 40.21 8.04 -18.28
C ASN A 519 39.87 9.45 -17.83
N TYR A 520 40.83 10.34 -17.78
CA TYR A 520 40.62 11.71 -17.28
C TYR A 520 40.83 12.76 -18.38
N TYR A 521 41.65 12.42 -19.38
CA TYR A 521 42.02 13.27 -20.48
C TYR A 521 41.89 12.54 -21.82
N ASP A 522 41.62 13.29 -22.87
CA ASP A 522 41.59 12.78 -24.24
C ASP A 522 43.02 12.63 -24.82
N ALA A 523 43.09 12.18 -26.07
CA ALA A 523 44.38 12.00 -26.77
C ALA A 523 45.17 13.30 -26.99
N SER A 524 44.53 14.47 -26.92
CA SER A 524 45.15 15.77 -27.03
C SER A 524 45.68 16.30 -25.68
N GLY A 525 45.35 15.64 -24.58
CA GLY A 525 45.64 16.08 -23.22
C GLY A 525 44.60 17.04 -22.63
N ALA A 526 43.49 17.29 -23.32
CA ALA A 526 42.38 18.06 -22.80
C ALA A 526 41.53 17.21 -21.85
N VAL A 527 40.86 17.82 -20.87
CA VAL A 527 39.98 17.12 -19.96
C VAL A 527 38.81 16.44 -20.73
N ASP A 528 38.62 15.14 -20.53
CA ASP A 528 37.51 14.40 -21.14
C ASP A 528 36.24 14.54 -20.29
N PRO A 529 35.17 15.20 -20.77
CA PRO A 529 33.92 15.34 -20.01
C PRO A 529 33.17 14.03 -19.78
N ASN A 530 33.48 13.00 -20.57
CA ASN A 530 32.96 11.64 -20.37
C ASN A 530 33.96 10.74 -19.61
N GLY A 531 35.07 11.29 -19.14
CA GLY A 531 36.10 10.63 -18.35
C GLY A 531 35.73 10.55 -16.87
N GLY A 532 36.75 10.63 -15.97
CA GLY A 532 36.54 10.66 -14.53
C GLY A 532 36.10 9.33 -13.91
N PRO A 533 35.56 9.35 -12.69
CA PRO A 533 35.28 8.14 -11.92
C PRO A 533 34.20 7.27 -12.56
N LYS A 534 34.47 5.92 -12.61
CA LYS A 534 33.58 4.95 -13.25
C LYS A 534 32.23 4.79 -12.54
N ASP A 535 32.22 4.94 -11.23
CA ASP A 535 31.01 4.82 -10.39
C ASP A 535 30.44 6.17 -9.92
N GLY A 536 31.03 7.27 -10.43
CA GLY A 536 30.60 8.64 -10.13
C GLY A 536 31.03 9.17 -8.77
N MET A 537 31.72 8.38 -7.93
CA MET A 537 32.24 8.83 -6.65
C MET A 537 33.69 9.33 -6.79
N ILE A 538 33.97 10.47 -6.22
CA ILE A 538 35.33 11.04 -6.15
C ILE A 538 36.13 10.26 -5.12
N ARG A 539 36.94 9.28 -5.55
CA ARG A 539 37.65 8.37 -4.66
C ARG A 539 39.14 8.68 -4.55
N THR A 540 39.74 9.28 -5.57
CA THR A 540 41.17 9.49 -5.68
C THR A 540 41.51 10.94 -5.99
N GLU A 541 42.78 11.28 -5.77
CA GLU A 541 43.30 12.60 -6.17
C GLU A 541 43.11 12.88 -7.66
N LYS A 542 43.18 11.83 -8.50
CA LYS A 542 42.95 11.96 -9.94
C LYS A 542 41.50 12.32 -10.25
N ASP A 543 40.53 11.76 -9.51
CA ASP A 543 39.12 12.09 -9.65
C ASP A 543 38.86 13.55 -9.26
N LEU A 544 39.43 13.96 -8.12
CA LEU A 544 39.25 15.33 -7.63
C LEU A 544 39.91 16.36 -8.57
N LYS A 545 41.12 16.02 -9.08
CA LYS A 545 41.80 16.85 -10.07
C LYS A 545 41.00 16.96 -11.36
N TRP A 546 40.40 15.88 -11.84
CA TRP A 546 39.54 15.92 -13.01
C TRP A 546 38.37 16.88 -12.81
N VAL A 547 37.71 16.88 -11.65
CA VAL A 547 36.66 17.86 -11.33
C VAL A 547 37.17 19.28 -11.38
N GLN A 548 38.38 19.55 -10.83
CA GLN A 548 39.01 20.87 -10.90
C GLN A 548 39.28 21.32 -12.34
N ASP A 549 39.82 20.42 -13.16
CA ASP A 549 40.15 20.70 -14.55
C ASP A 549 38.85 20.87 -15.40
N MET A 550 37.78 20.14 -15.09
CA MET A 550 36.46 20.36 -15.68
C MET A 550 35.89 21.72 -15.37
N ILE A 551 35.99 22.19 -14.11
CA ILE A 551 35.55 23.51 -13.71
C ILE A 551 36.40 24.58 -14.44
N ALA A 552 37.72 24.40 -14.54
CA ALA A 552 38.59 25.29 -15.28
C ALA A 552 38.30 25.33 -16.80
N ALA A 553 37.75 24.24 -17.36
CA ALA A 553 37.31 24.13 -18.74
C ALA A 553 35.88 24.69 -18.98
N GLY A 554 35.23 25.26 -17.97
CA GLY A 554 33.94 25.92 -18.08
C GLY A 554 32.74 24.98 -17.85
N TYR A 555 32.93 23.81 -17.26
CA TYR A 555 31.86 22.94 -16.75
C TYR A 555 31.51 23.37 -15.34
N SER A 556 30.28 23.04 -14.90
CA SER A 556 29.85 23.25 -13.52
C SER A 556 29.19 22.01 -12.94
N PHE A 557 29.12 21.96 -11.61
CA PHE A 557 28.53 20.88 -10.87
C PHE A 557 27.50 21.44 -9.89
N GLU A 558 26.32 20.88 -9.84
CA GLU A 558 25.24 21.29 -8.94
C GLU A 558 25.14 20.33 -7.74
N PRO A 559 24.78 20.80 -6.55
CA PRO A 559 24.55 22.22 -6.17
C PRO A 559 25.83 22.91 -5.70
N GLN A 560 26.99 22.27 -5.80
CA GLN A 560 28.29 22.81 -5.37
C GLN A 560 29.15 23.12 -6.58
N HIS A 561 29.83 24.29 -6.58
CA HIS A 561 30.51 24.78 -7.75
C HIS A 561 32.05 24.84 -7.61
N ASN A 562 32.57 24.47 -6.45
CA ASN A 562 34.00 24.55 -6.16
C ASN A 562 34.50 23.32 -5.41
N VAL A 563 35.78 23.04 -5.54
CA VAL A 563 36.46 21.93 -4.85
C VAL A 563 36.97 22.41 -3.50
N SER A 564 36.42 21.88 -2.42
CA SER A 564 36.85 22.12 -1.03
C SER A 564 36.24 21.06 -0.09
N LYS A 565 36.73 20.96 1.14
CA LYS A 565 36.17 20.07 2.17
C LYS A 565 34.67 20.33 2.41
N ASN A 566 34.21 21.60 2.22
CA ASN A 566 32.83 22.04 2.48
C ASN A 566 31.96 22.06 1.21
N ALA A 567 32.46 21.56 0.10
CA ALA A 567 31.76 21.52 -1.18
C ALA A 567 32.05 20.19 -1.88
N ILE A 568 32.63 20.18 -3.06
CA ILE A 568 33.00 18.96 -3.78
C ILE A 568 34.28 18.39 -3.18
N TRP A 569 34.21 17.17 -2.65
CA TRP A 569 35.34 16.53 -1.98
C TRP A 569 35.37 15.02 -2.18
N TYR A 570 36.38 14.38 -1.64
CA TYR A 570 36.50 12.90 -1.62
C TYR A 570 35.25 12.26 -0.98
N GLY A 571 34.77 11.19 -1.58
CA GLY A 571 33.60 10.44 -1.12
C GLY A 571 32.25 11.04 -1.55
N GLU A 572 32.25 12.09 -2.37
CA GLU A 572 31.02 12.64 -2.96
C GLU A 572 30.68 11.98 -4.29
N TYR A 573 29.39 11.76 -4.55
CA TYR A 573 28.89 11.40 -5.85
C TYR A 573 28.66 12.63 -6.73
N ILE A 574 28.96 12.52 -7.99
CA ILE A 574 28.67 13.52 -9.03
C ILE A 574 27.41 13.10 -9.75
N TYR A 575 26.52 14.05 -10.07
CA TYR A 575 25.37 13.82 -10.95
C TYR A 575 25.80 13.88 -12.41
N ALA A 576 25.04 13.20 -13.28
CA ALA A 576 25.33 13.22 -14.71
C ALA A 576 24.81 14.50 -15.38
N ASP A 577 25.56 15.04 -16.35
CA ASP A 577 25.04 15.96 -17.37
C ASP A 577 24.38 15.11 -18.45
N THR A 578 23.06 15.17 -18.54
CA THR A 578 22.29 14.32 -19.45
C THR A 578 21.75 15.08 -20.66
N ASN A 579 21.76 16.41 -20.62
CA ASN A 579 21.28 17.30 -21.67
C ASN A 579 22.40 17.95 -22.47
N GLY A 580 23.65 17.87 -22.00
CA GLY A 580 24.84 18.41 -22.66
C GLY A 580 25.02 19.90 -22.51
N ASP A 581 24.47 20.52 -21.45
CA ASP A 581 24.58 21.95 -21.20
C ASP A 581 25.87 22.35 -20.41
N LYS A 582 26.73 21.36 -20.10
CA LYS A 582 27.94 21.47 -19.29
C LYS A 582 27.69 21.71 -17.79
N VAL A 583 26.45 21.48 -17.32
CA VAL A 583 26.09 21.61 -15.92
C VAL A 583 25.71 20.23 -15.39
N TYR A 584 26.59 19.60 -14.66
CA TYR A 584 26.39 18.28 -14.07
C TYR A 584 25.41 18.35 -12.90
N GLY A 585 24.22 17.77 -13.04
CA GLY A 585 23.13 17.90 -12.07
C GLY A 585 22.28 19.17 -12.27
N GLY A 586 22.30 19.74 -13.46
CA GLY A 586 21.48 20.89 -13.85
C GLY A 586 19.99 20.57 -13.91
N ASN A 587 19.16 21.61 -14.05
CA ASN A 587 17.68 21.52 -13.94
C ASN A 587 17.01 20.48 -14.86
N TYR A 588 17.65 20.09 -15.95
CA TYR A 588 17.10 19.17 -16.95
C TYR A 588 17.81 17.81 -17.02
N ASP A 589 18.65 17.50 -16.02
CA ASP A 589 19.43 16.27 -16.00
C ASP A 589 18.71 15.06 -15.41
N GLN A 590 17.53 15.26 -14.86
CA GLN A 590 16.70 14.14 -14.38
C GLN A 590 16.30 13.21 -15.53
N LYS A 591 16.21 11.91 -15.25
CA LYS A 591 15.76 10.88 -16.21
C LYS A 591 14.79 9.90 -15.61
N PHE A 592 13.97 9.32 -16.49
CA PHE A 592 13.16 8.14 -16.14
C PHE A 592 14.08 6.94 -15.89
N THR A 593 13.88 6.29 -14.74
CA THR A 593 14.77 5.22 -14.27
C THR A 593 14.36 3.82 -14.72
N GLY A 594 13.16 3.64 -15.29
CA GLY A 594 12.58 2.33 -15.54
C GLY A 594 12.15 1.61 -14.26
N LYS A 595 12.11 2.31 -13.12
CA LYS A 595 11.76 1.78 -11.79
C LYS A 595 10.53 2.48 -11.25
N SER A 596 9.70 1.74 -10.51
CA SER A 596 8.53 2.26 -9.79
C SER A 596 8.33 1.49 -8.49
N MET A 597 7.40 1.95 -7.67
CA MET A 597 7.00 1.25 -6.45
C MET A 597 6.13 0.01 -6.70
N VAL A 598 5.72 -0.25 -7.95
CA VAL A 598 4.84 -1.37 -8.30
C VAL A 598 5.67 -2.55 -8.77
N PRO A 599 5.55 -3.73 -8.14
CA PRO A 599 6.26 -4.93 -8.57
C PRO A 599 5.92 -5.32 -10.01
N LYS A 600 6.92 -5.72 -10.78
CA LYS A 600 6.74 -6.29 -12.13
C LYS A 600 6.37 -7.77 -12.07
N PHE A 601 6.88 -8.49 -11.09
CA PHE A 601 6.61 -9.91 -10.89
C PHE A 601 6.25 -10.18 -9.43
N ASN A 602 5.14 -10.90 -9.21
CA ASN A 602 4.72 -11.40 -7.91
C ASN A 602 4.60 -12.92 -7.99
N PHE A 603 4.96 -13.62 -6.92
CA PHE A 603 4.85 -15.06 -6.85
C PHE A 603 4.50 -15.56 -5.45
N GLY A 604 3.91 -16.74 -5.39
CA GLY A 604 3.61 -17.45 -4.15
C GLY A 604 3.87 -18.94 -4.29
N ILE A 605 4.28 -19.57 -3.19
CA ILE A 605 4.46 -21.00 -3.10
C ILE A 605 3.72 -21.48 -1.85
N GLN A 606 2.81 -22.42 -2.03
CA GLN A 606 2.08 -23.07 -0.96
C GLN A 606 2.49 -24.55 -0.92
N MET A 607 2.81 -25.04 0.26
CA MET A 607 3.20 -26.42 0.48
C MET A 607 2.39 -26.99 1.64
N HIS A 608 1.92 -28.21 1.52
CA HIS A 608 1.33 -28.92 2.63
C HIS A 608 1.70 -30.41 2.60
N ALA A 609 1.73 -30.99 3.77
CA ALA A 609 1.95 -32.43 3.93
C ALA A 609 1.19 -32.95 5.16
N GLU A 610 0.67 -34.18 5.05
CA GLU A 610 0.00 -34.90 6.14
C GLU A 610 0.58 -36.29 6.29
N TRP A 611 0.84 -36.71 7.54
CA TRP A 611 1.38 -38.01 7.85
C TRP A 611 1.01 -38.48 9.27
N ASN A 612 0.23 -39.56 9.41
CA ASN A 612 -0.08 -40.17 10.69
C ASN A 612 -0.54 -39.20 11.80
N GLY A 613 -1.39 -38.23 11.45
CA GLY A 613 -1.89 -37.20 12.36
C GLY A 613 -1.03 -35.93 12.42
N PHE A 614 0.18 -35.96 11.90
CA PHE A 614 0.94 -34.71 11.66
C PHE A 614 0.47 -34.00 10.41
N ASP A 615 0.39 -32.71 10.48
CA ASP A 615 0.15 -31.80 9.34
C ASP A 615 1.19 -30.67 9.32
N LEU A 616 1.62 -30.35 8.11
CA LEU A 616 2.52 -29.24 7.81
C LEU A 616 1.88 -28.35 6.75
N SER A 617 1.90 -27.05 6.95
CA SER A 617 1.51 -26.06 5.95
C SER A 617 2.52 -24.92 5.93
N MET A 618 2.96 -24.51 4.74
CA MET A 618 3.86 -23.39 4.52
C MET A 618 3.35 -22.52 3.38
N ASN A 619 3.42 -21.20 3.59
CA ASN A 619 3.10 -20.21 2.57
C ASN A 619 4.28 -19.25 2.39
N TRP A 620 4.85 -19.24 1.20
CA TRP A 620 5.86 -18.30 0.78
C TRP A 620 5.26 -17.27 -0.16
N GLY A 621 5.73 -16.04 -0.10
CA GLY A 621 5.34 -15.00 -1.05
C GLY A 621 6.52 -14.10 -1.34
N GLY A 622 6.59 -13.63 -2.59
CA GLY A 622 7.65 -12.73 -3.00
C GLY A 622 7.22 -11.80 -4.11
N ALA A 623 7.99 -10.76 -4.29
CA ALA A 623 7.81 -9.78 -5.36
C ALA A 623 9.16 -9.29 -5.84
N THR A 624 9.27 -9.00 -7.15
CA THR A 624 10.50 -8.49 -7.74
C THR A 624 10.25 -7.41 -8.78
N GLY A 625 11.30 -6.67 -9.12
CA GLY A 625 11.30 -5.63 -10.14
C GLY A 625 10.63 -4.34 -9.68
N PHE A 626 10.76 -3.98 -8.42
CA PHE A 626 10.26 -2.72 -7.87
C PHE A 626 11.27 -2.08 -6.92
N SER A 627 11.11 -0.79 -6.67
CA SER A 627 12.03 -0.01 -5.85
C SER A 627 11.27 1.00 -5.02
N THR A 628 11.87 1.45 -3.93
CA THR A 628 11.41 2.62 -3.18
C THR A 628 12.47 3.70 -3.21
N TYR A 629 12.03 4.95 -3.15
CA TYR A 629 12.90 6.09 -2.90
C TYR A 629 12.95 6.34 -1.40
N TRP A 630 14.14 6.29 -0.83
CA TRP A 630 14.32 6.42 0.61
C TRP A 630 15.57 7.24 0.91
N ARG A 631 15.38 8.53 1.14
CA ARG A 631 16.44 9.51 1.33
C ARG A 631 16.77 9.75 2.80
N GLU A 632 15.78 9.71 3.68
CA GLU A 632 15.95 10.19 5.05
C GLU A 632 17.05 9.44 5.82
N ILE A 633 17.23 8.14 5.60
CA ILE A 633 18.32 7.38 6.22
C ILE A 633 19.63 7.50 5.44
N GLY A 634 19.57 7.82 4.14
CA GLY A 634 20.75 8.10 3.34
C GLY A 634 21.39 9.46 3.58
N GLN A 635 20.72 10.36 4.29
CA GLN A 635 21.21 11.72 4.57
C GLN A 635 22.25 11.74 5.68
N ASN A 636 23.39 11.19 5.43
CA ASN A 636 24.47 11.05 6.42
C ASN A 636 24.94 12.40 6.95
N SER A 637 25.16 13.37 6.06
CA SER A 637 25.70 14.67 6.42
C SER A 637 24.73 15.47 7.29
N THR A 638 23.44 15.49 6.94
CA THR A 638 22.43 16.23 7.72
C THR A 638 22.30 15.64 9.13
N ASN A 639 22.27 14.31 9.26
CA ASN A 639 22.17 13.65 10.55
C ASN A 639 23.41 13.90 11.42
N VAL A 640 24.59 13.88 10.82
CA VAL A 640 25.85 14.15 11.54
C VAL A 640 25.91 15.60 12.00
N VAL A 641 25.51 16.55 11.15
CA VAL A 641 25.48 17.99 11.52
C VAL A 641 24.57 18.27 12.70
N PHE A 642 23.43 17.59 12.78
CA PHE A 642 22.49 17.73 13.89
C PHE A 642 22.78 16.81 15.10
N GLY A 643 23.90 16.08 15.10
CA GLY A 643 24.24 15.15 16.17
C GLY A 643 23.27 13.96 16.28
N LEU A 644 22.55 13.63 15.21
CA LEU A 644 21.56 12.56 15.18
C LEU A 644 22.20 11.22 14.87
N SER A 645 21.53 10.15 15.25
CA SER A 645 21.96 8.79 14.95
C SER A 645 21.88 8.48 13.44
N VAL A 646 22.83 7.70 12.94
CA VAL A 646 22.82 7.13 11.60
C VAL A 646 22.70 5.61 11.69
N PRO A 647 22.14 4.93 10.68
CA PRO A 647 22.08 3.46 10.67
C PRO A 647 23.47 2.84 10.78
N GLN A 648 23.58 1.75 11.52
CA GLN A 648 24.86 1.05 11.74
C GLN A 648 25.53 0.66 10.43
N TRP A 649 24.77 0.25 9.40
CA TRP A 649 25.32 -0.16 8.10
C TRP A 649 25.94 1.01 7.32
N ILE A 650 25.51 2.26 7.58
CA ILE A 650 26.17 3.48 7.07
C ILE A 650 27.37 3.83 7.96
N ALA A 651 27.18 3.84 9.28
CA ALA A 651 28.25 4.20 10.22
C ALA A 651 29.47 3.28 10.11
N SER A 652 29.25 1.97 9.88
CA SER A 652 30.31 0.97 9.77
C SER A 652 30.93 0.87 8.37
N ASP A 653 30.25 1.32 7.33
CA ASP A 653 30.73 1.27 5.95
C ASP A 653 30.34 2.55 5.20
N HIS A 654 31.09 3.62 5.40
CA HIS A 654 31.03 4.86 4.62
C HIS A 654 32.43 5.17 4.06
N TYR A 655 32.49 5.96 2.99
CA TYR A 655 33.74 6.41 2.45
C TYR A 655 34.43 7.35 3.43
N PHE A 656 35.72 7.06 3.72
CA PHE A 656 36.56 7.94 4.54
C PHE A 656 37.96 8.02 3.95
N TYR A 657 38.44 9.23 3.70
CA TYR A 657 39.82 9.52 3.29
C TYR A 657 40.24 10.89 3.77
N ASP A 658 41.37 10.93 4.47
CA ASP A 658 42.04 12.16 4.85
C ASP A 658 43.35 12.30 4.07
N PRO A 659 43.45 13.27 3.12
CA PRO A 659 44.69 13.44 2.34
C PRO A 659 45.89 13.91 3.19
N GLU A 660 45.65 14.51 4.36
CA GLU A 660 46.71 14.92 5.31
C GLU A 660 47.21 13.74 6.15
N ASN A 661 46.40 12.67 6.31
CA ASN A 661 46.74 11.43 6.98
C ASN A 661 46.23 10.20 6.21
N PRO A 662 46.85 9.85 5.05
CA PRO A 662 46.37 8.75 4.20
C PRO A 662 46.40 7.36 4.85
N THR A 663 47.16 7.22 5.94
CA THR A 663 47.30 5.96 6.71
C THR A 663 46.37 5.89 7.90
N ASP A 664 45.41 6.78 8.03
CA ASP A 664 44.39 6.71 9.07
C ASP A 664 43.72 5.34 9.08
N PRO A 665 43.61 4.65 10.21
CA PRO A 665 43.02 3.31 10.29
C PRO A 665 41.52 3.29 9.89
N ARG A 666 40.85 4.43 9.82
CA ARG A 666 39.47 4.57 9.33
C ARG A 666 39.36 4.68 7.81
N THR A 667 40.51 4.78 7.09
CA THR A 667 40.53 4.94 5.62
C THR A 667 39.75 3.81 4.96
N ASN A 668 38.67 4.15 4.23
CA ASN A 668 37.84 3.25 3.48
C ASN A 668 37.51 3.83 2.09
N LEU A 669 38.31 3.44 1.12
CA LEU A 669 38.22 3.93 -0.26
C LEU A 669 37.23 3.12 -1.12
N THR A 670 36.72 2.00 -0.60
CA THR A 670 35.90 1.03 -1.36
C THR A 670 34.42 1.10 -1.07
N SER A 671 34.01 1.79 -0.01
CA SER A 671 32.61 1.94 0.34
C SER A 671 31.79 2.56 -0.81
N LYS A 672 30.55 2.11 -0.92
CA LYS A 672 29.53 2.71 -1.81
C LYS A 672 28.75 3.83 -1.12
N ASN A 673 28.77 3.87 0.21
CA ASN A 673 28.12 4.95 0.94
C ASN A 673 29.03 6.20 0.89
N PRO A 674 28.45 7.38 0.67
CA PRO A 674 29.23 8.61 0.61
C PRO A 674 29.90 8.93 1.95
N ARG A 675 30.78 9.92 1.94
CA ARG A 675 31.39 10.41 3.17
C ARG A 675 30.37 10.94 4.16
N MET A 676 30.65 10.84 5.43
CA MET A 676 29.94 11.56 6.48
C MET A 676 30.66 12.89 6.75
N SER A 677 29.89 13.98 6.86
CA SER A 677 30.44 15.33 7.07
C SER A 677 29.64 16.07 8.12
N LEU A 678 30.36 16.80 9.00
CA LEU A 678 29.76 17.76 9.95
C LEU A 678 29.40 19.10 9.31
N GLU A 679 29.96 19.36 8.15
CA GLU A 679 29.79 20.60 7.41
C GLU A 679 28.79 20.35 6.28
N ASN A 680 28.25 21.30 5.69
CA ASN A 680 27.24 21.34 4.62
C ASN A 680 26.71 19.99 4.06
N PRO A 681 25.43 19.92 3.66
CA PRO A 681 24.87 18.72 3.06
C PRO A 681 25.77 18.23 1.91
N SER A 682 26.12 16.96 1.95
CA SER A 682 26.91 16.31 0.92
C SER A 682 26.22 16.51 -0.45
N MET A 683 27.02 16.67 -1.51
CA MET A 683 26.51 16.68 -2.89
C MET A 683 25.66 15.43 -3.16
N SER A 684 26.06 14.30 -2.61
CA SER A 684 25.38 13.01 -2.79
C SER A 684 23.94 13.00 -2.30
N ASP A 685 23.60 13.88 -1.35
CA ASP A 685 22.28 13.92 -0.70
C ASP A 685 21.46 15.17 -1.12
N ALA A 686 22.03 16.07 -1.88
CA ALA A 686 21.39 17.39 -2.13
C ALA A 686 20.18 17.30 -3.06
N LEU A 687 20.24 16.43 -4.07
CA LEU A 687 19.20 16.27 -5.09
C LEU A 687 18.64 14.83 -5.09
N ASP A 688 17.38 14.70 -5.51
CA ASP A 688 16.74 13.39 -5.68
C ASP A 688 17.46 12.58 -6.77
N ASN A 689 18.17 11.53 -6.40
CA ASN A 689 19.08 10.83 -7.29
C ASN A 689 18.95 9.28 -7.23
N THR A 690 19.62 8.61 -8.14
CA THR A 690 19.53 7.15 -8.28
C THR A 690 20.19 6.37 -7.14
N PHE A 691 21.06 6.97 -6.33
CA PHE A 691 21.65 6.33 -5.16
C PHE A 691 20.59 5.95 -4.11
N HIS A 692 19.59 6.81 -3.92
CA HIS A 692 18.50 6.60 -2.96
C HIS A 692 17.36 5.69 -3.48
N LEU A 693 17.49 5.09 -4.67
CA LEU A 693 16.55 4.12 -5.20
C LEU A 693 16.92 2.70 -4.78
N TYR A 694 16.40 2.28 -3.65
CA TYR A 694 16.62 0.95 -3.11
C TYR A 694 15.75 -0.10 -3.79
N ASN A 695 16.35 -1.26 -4.12
CA ASN A 695 15.63 -2.43 -4.58
C ASN A 695 14.84 -3.04 -3.42
N CYS A 696 13.56 -3.37 -3.66
CA CYS A 696 12.67 -3.96 -2.68
C CYS A 696 12.33 -5.43 -2.99
N ASP A 697 13.11 -6.10 -3.84
CA ASP A 697 12.89 -7.51 -4.15
C ASP A 697 12.98 -8.36 -2.89
N PHE A 698 12.04 -9.30 -2.72
CA PHE A 698 12.04 -10.17 -1.56
C PHE A 698 11.36 -11.52 -1.80
N ILE A 699 11.70 -12.48 -0.94
CA ILE A 699 10.92 -13.69 -0.67
C ILE A 699 10.74 -13.83 0.85
N LYS A 700 9.51 -14.12 1.28
CA LYS A 700 9.12 -14.17 2.68
C LYS A 700 8.37 -15.47 3.01
N LEU A 701 8.78 -16.15 4.08
CA LEU A 701 7.97 -17.21 4.69
C LEU A 701 6.87 -16.54 5.52
N ARG A 702 5.69 -16.43 4.91
CA ARG A 702 4.55 -15.71 5.49
C ARG A 702 3.89 -16.48 6.62
N ASN A 703 3.74 -17.78 6.42
CA ASN A 703 3.13 -18.64 7.42
C ASN A 703 3.77 -20.04 7.39
N LEU A 704 4.01 -20.59 8.57
CA LEU A 704 4.40 -21.97 8.81
C LEU A 704 3.50 -22.50 9.91
N THR A 705 2.77 -23.59 9.66
CA THR A 705 1.98 -24.29 10.68
C THR A 705 2.39 -25.73 10.71
N ILE A 706 2.65 -26.25 11.91
CA ILE A 706 2.93 -27.66 12.17
C ILE A 706 1.91 -28.12 13.21
N GLY A 707 1.07 -29.07 12.87
CA GLY A 707 0.03 -29.60 13.73
C GLY A 707 0.19 -31.08 14.00
N TYR A 708 -0.38 -31.52 15.10
CA TYR A 708 -0.57 -32.94 15.41
C TYR A 708 -1.97 -33.18 15.95
N THR A 709 -2.72 -33.99 15.23
CA THR A 709 -4.04 -34.46 15.63
C THR A 709 -3.91 -35.76 16.40
N LEU A 710 -4.35 -35.74 17.64
CA LEU A 710 -4.27 -36.93 18.52
C LEU A 710 -5.15 -38.06 17.99
N PRO A 711 -4.69 -39.32 18.15
CA PRO A 711 -5.50 -40.50 17.83
C PRO A 711 -6.83 -40.53 18.61
N LYS A 712 -7.89 -40.95 17.94
CA LYS A 712 -9.26 -40.98 18.50
C LYS A 712 -9.42 -41.73 19.85
N ASN A 713 -8.57 -42.73 20.10
CA ASN A 713 -8.56 -43.46 21.37
C ASN A 713 -8.07 -42.59 22.56
N ILE A 714 -7.30 -41.55 22.29
CA ILE A 714 -6.83 -40.59 23.29
C ILE A 714 -7.87 -39.48 23.45
N SER A 715 -8.32 -38.86 22.33
CA SER A 715 -9.25 -37.72 22.36
C SER A 715 -10.59 -38.08 23.00
N LYS A 716 -11.10 -39.30 22.77
CA LYS A 716 -12.33 -39.81 23.40
C LYS A 716 -12.26 -39.92 24.92
N ARG A 717 -11.06 -40.06 25.53
CA ARG A 717 -10.94 -40.10 27.00
C ARG A 717 -11.27 -38.77 27.65
N ILE A 718 -11.20 -37.69 26.91
CA ILE A 718 -11.58 -36.31 27.34
C ILE A 718 -12.88 -35.85 26.67
N TYR A 719 -13.70 -36.78 26.16
CA TYR A 719 -14.98 -36.54 25.49
C TYR A 719 -14.83 -35.64 24.22
N ALA A 720 -13.63 -35.53 23.65
CA ALA A 720 -13.41 -34.81 22.42
C ALA A 720 -13.46 -35.73 21.20
N GLU A 721 -14.19 -35.34 20.15
CA GLU A 721 -14.15 -36.00 18.85
C GLU A 721 -12.82 -35.80 18.15
N ASN A 722 -12.28 -34.62 18.25
CA ASN A 722 -10.98 -34.25 17.68
C ASN A 722 -10.20 -33.32 18.63
N LEU A 723 -8.90 -33.57 18.77
CA LEU A 723 -7.97 -32.73 19.52
C LEU A 723 -6.69 -32.55 18.70
N ARG A 724 -6.43 -31.31 18.27
CA ARG A 724 -5.23 -30.94 17.51
C ARG A 724 -4.44 -29.89 18.27
N ILE A 725 -3.14 -30.14 18.44
CA ILE A 725 -2.16 -29.19 18.97
C ILE A 725 -1.34 -28.69 17.80
N TYR A 726 -1.05 -27.40 17.76
CA TYR A 726 -0.26 -26.85 16.66
C TYR A 726 0.66 -25.71 17.09
N PHE A 727 1.74 -25.58 16.33
CA PHE A 727 2.62 -24.44 16.27
C PHE A 727 2.27 -23.64 15.01
N SER A 728 2.22 -22.32 15.11
CA SER A 728 2.08 -21.42 13.97
C SER A 728 3.09 -20.28 14.07
N GLY A 729 3.76 -20.00 12.97
CA GLY A 729 4.68 -18.88 12.86
C GLY A 729 4.31 -18.01 11.67
N GLU A 730 4.34 -16.68 11.86
CA GLU A 730 4.06 -15.70 10.81
C GLU A 730 5.27 -14.79 10.59
N ASN A 731 5.54 -14.48 9.32
CA ASN A 731 6.66 -13.64 8.90
C ASN A 731 8.01 -14.11 9.50
N LEU A 732 8.23 -15.44 9.55
CA LEU A 732 9.37 -16.03 10.24
C LEU A 732 10.69 -15.68 9.56
N TRP A 733 10.71 -15.57 8.26
CA TRP A 733 11.91 -15.36 7.49
C TRP A 733 11.64 -14.49 6.26
N THR A 734 12.53 -13.51 6.03
CA THR A 734 12.54 -12.65 4.85
C THR A 734 13.94 -12.64 4.26
N ILE A 735 14.05 -12.91 2.97
CA ILE A 735 15.28 -12.82 2.19
C ILE A 735 15.13 -11.59 1.29
N THR A 736 16.01 -10.61 1.44
CA THR A 736 16.00 -9.35 0.69
C THR A 736 17.34 -8.64 0.87
N ASP A 737 17.69 -7.81 -0.12
CA ASP A 737 18.80 -6.86 -0.04
C ASP A 737 18.35 -5.46 0.41
N PHE A 738 17.04 -5.29 0.68
CA PHE A 738 16.50 -4.01 1.15
C PHE A 738 17.00 -3.73 2.58
N PRO A 739 17.71 -2.60 2.83
CA PRO A 739 18.32 -2.33 4.13
C PRO A 739 17.32 -1.82 5.18
N GLY A 740 16.08 -1.50 4.80
CA GLY A 740 15.04 -1.01 5.71
C GLY A 740 14.33 -2.12 6.48
N LEU A 741 13.27 -1.75 7.21
CA LEU A 741 12.54 -2.65 8.10
C LEU A 741 11.77 -3.74 7.36
N ASP A 742 11.13 -3.41 6.24
CA ASP A 742 10.33 -4.37 5.47
C ASP A 742 10.23 -3.97 4.00
N PRO A 743 10.75 -4.79 3.07
CA PRO A 743 10.69 -4.51 1.63
C PRO A 743 9.26 -4.50 1.08
N GLU A 744 8.33 -5.23 1.69
CA GLU A 744 6.94 -5.32 1.23
C GLU A 744 6.18 -4.02 1.51
N THR A 745 6.33 -3.44 2.68
CA THR A 745 5.78 -2.13 3.01
C THR A 745 6.59 -0.99 2.39
N ARG A 746 7.80 -1.28 1.93
CA ARG A 746 8.75 -0.30 1.40
C ARG A 746 9.11 0.78 2.42
N SER A 747 8.98 0.41 3.68
CA SER A 747 9.27 1.30 4.80
C SER A 747 10.67 1.03 5.32
N GLY A 748 11.48 2.05 5.33
CA GLY A 748 12.77 2.03 5.99
C GLY A 748 12.63 2.10 7.51
N GLU A 749 11.53 2.64 7.98
CA GLU A 749 11.29 3.02 9.36
C GLU A 749 9.80 3.00 9.71
N GLY A 750 9.48 3.20 10.99
CA GLY A 750 8.11 3.18 11.50
C GLY A 750 7.78 1.90 12.27
N TYR A 751 6.52 1.52 12.31
CA TYR A 751 6.09 0.30 12.99
C TYR A 751 6.49 -0.93 12.19
N ALA A 752 7.43 -1.72 12.71
CA ALA A 752 7.97 -2.88 12.01
C ALA A 752 6.93 -3.99 11.80
N THR A 753 7.04 -4.71 10.68
CA THR A 753 6.27 -5.95 10.46
C THR A 753 6.68 -6.99 11.50
N MET A 754 5.71 -7.45 12.29
CA MET A 754 5.97 -8.37 13.39
C MET A 754 6.23 -9.80 12.90
N ARG A 755 7.25 -10.42 13.48
CA ARG A 755 7.39 -11.88 13.50
C ARG A 755 6.53 -12.40 14.65
N GLN A 756 5.62 -13.35 14.36
CA GLN A 756 4.74 -13.91 15.37
C GLN A 756 4.96 -15.42 15.49
N ILE A 757 5.02 -15.90 16.73
CA ILE A 757 5.08 -17.33 17.07
C ILE A 757 3.91 -17.62 17.99
N SER A 758 3.14 -18.63 17.67
CA SER A 758 1.94 -19.02 18.43
C SER A 758 1.87 -20.54 18.62
N PHE A 759 1.34 -20.95 19.75
CA PHE A 759 0.95 -22.32 20.02
C PHE A 759 -0.56 -22.35 20.23
N GLY A 760 -1.23 -23.33 19.65
CA GLY A 760 -2.67 -23.39 19.70
C GLY A 760 -3.20 -24.81 19.93
N LEU A 761 -4.43 -24.85 20.41
CA LEU A 761 -5.20 -26.06 20.67
C LEU A 761 -6.57 -25.93 20.02
N ASN A 762 -6.94 -26.90 19.17
CA ASN A 762 -8.28 -27.03 18.61
C ASN A 762 -8.95 -28.26 19.19
N VAL A 763 -10.11 -28.07 19.79
CA VAL A 763 -10.93 -29.15 20.38
C VAL A 763 -12.31 -29.14 19.73
N THR A 764 -12.77 -30.29 19.25
CA THR A 764 -14.13 -30.50 18.77
C THR A 764 -14.81 -31.58 19.65
N PHE A 765 -16.00 -31.29 20.14
CA PHE A 765 -16.80 -32.17 20.96
C PHE A 765 -17.95 -32.78 20.19
#